data_98a251249f245800082c6df556b9df04
#
_entry.id   98a251249f245800082c6df556b9df04
#
_cell.length_a   1.000
_cell.length_b   1.000
_cell.length_c   1.000
_cell.angle_alpha   90.00
_cell.angle_beta   90.00
_cell.angle_gamma   90.00
#
_symmetry.space_group_name_H-M   'P 1'
#
loop_
_entity.id
_entity.type
_entity.pdbx_description
1 polymer ?
#
loop_
_entity_poly.entity_id
_entity_poly.type
_entity_poly.pdbx_seq_one_letter_code
_entity_poly.pdbx_strand_id
1 'polypeptide(L)'
;MGKIYDLGIDVGSTTVKTVILDEGEFIYNKYERHFSKVRETVAEQLRTIRELYPDDKFKIAITGSAGLGIAEASGISFVQEVFSAFIAVNKKYPKADVVVELGGEDAKIIFLTGGVEQRMNGSCAGGTGAFIDQMAGLLGVTPDEMNDLALKAEKTYPIASRCGVFAKSDIQPLLNQGARKEDISASIFQAVVDQTVSGLAQGRKIGGQVLFLGGPLTYLSALRKAFRTTLNLDEEHAILPENSSCYMAFGAALHADTLAEEMTIDEALDKIVNAKATDNIVVGKPLFASREEYNAFVERHKKSDLKYEDIRTYRGDAYLGIDAGSTTTKLVLITPDGKLLYRHYCSNKGQPLDIIASKLEEIYSLATPELNIKASAVTGYGEDLIKAGLGVDYGIVETVAHYKAAAYFCPDVDFIIDIGGQDIKCFKIKNNAIDSIMLNEACSSGCGSFIQTFAGAMGYDIAEFARLGLFAKAPVELGSRCTVFMNSSVKQAQKDGASVEDISAGLSSSIIKNAVYKVIRAKSIDELGKNIVVQGGTFLNDAVLRSFEMELGRNVIRPAIAGLMGAFGCALFAKEKSQGRDGKSGVLTKAQLEEFAYNSRAVQCGGCGAHCNLTIIRFNDGRRFTSGNRCEKGAGIKITDRTENMIEYKYNKILSYADNKPAKPIAKVGLPLALSYYDLMPFFSTLLTSLGFEVVLSEESTRDTYYKGQQTIPSDTVCYPAKLCHGHIESLLDKGVDFIFYPCMSYNADEGQSDNHYNCPVVAYYPELLKANNDKLNDDNFIMPYLDINIKKHVAKAMARALSKYNITAKQVLGVLNKAYSEQVRYHRDIEAKAQEIIAEARAKGQKIIVLAGRPYHIDPEINHGIHKLIASLGFAVITEDSVAMKVDTPALDVLNQWTYHSRLYRAAEYVCENDDMQLVQLVSFGCGIDAVTTDEVRAILEEKGKLYTQLKIDEITNLGAAKIRLRSLAAALEEKEASANAEKKMDKEAM
;
A
#
# COMPACT_ATOMS: atom_id res chain seq x y z
N MET A 1 9.98 -40.71 -45.51
CA MET A 1 9.42 -39.36 -45.45
C MET A 1 9.17 -39.10 -43.97
N GLY A 2 9.77 -38.05 -43.42
CA GLY A 2 9.50 -37.66 -42.04
C GLY A 2 8.02 -37.34 -41.83
N LYS A 3 7.55 -37.51 -40.62
CA LYS A 3 6.17 -37.17 -40.23
C LYS A 3 6.02 -35.65 -40.11
N ILE A 4 4.82 -35.14 -40.26
CA ILE A 4 4.51 -33.70 -40.06
C ILE A 4 3.75 -33.57 -38.76
N TYR A 5 4.23 -32.72 -37.87
CA TYR A 5 3.62 -32.40 -36.59
C TYR A 5 3.24 -30.95 -36.45
N ASP A 6 2.28 -30.61 -35.58
CA ASP A 6 1.92 -29.26 -35.25
C ASP A 6 2.66 -28.80 -33.99
N LEU A 7 3.44 -27.71 -34.09
CA LEU A 7 4.24 -27.18 -33.00
C LEU A 7 3.70 -25.80 -32.60
N GLY A 8 3.27 -25.67 -31.38
CA GLY A 8 2.90 -24.40 -30.78
C GLY A 8 3.95 -23.91 -29.78
N ILE A 9 4.34 -22.64 -29.89
CA ILE A 9 5.29 -22.01 -29.00
C ILE A 9 4.62 -20.81 -28.34
N ASP A 10 4.40 -20.90 -27.02
CA ASP A 10 3.93 -19.76 -26.23
C ASP A 10 5.13 -19.06 -25.56
N VAL A 11 5.40 -17.84 -26.02
CA VAL A 11 6.47 -17.01 -25.47
C VAL A 11 5.82 -15.93 -24.59
N GLY A 12 5.62 -16.29 -23.33
CA GLY A 12 5.08 -15.36 -22.34
C GLY A 12 6.14 -14.39 -21.79
N SER A 13 5.74 -13.55 -20.87
CA SER A 13 6.60 -12.53 -20.23
C SER A 13 7.72 -13.10 -19.36
N THR A 14 7.55 -14.30 -18.80
CA THR A 14 8.51 -14.94 -17.89
C THR A 14 8.92 -16.37 -18.31
N THR A 15 8.16 -17.00 -19.19
CA THR A 15 8.31 -18.42 -19.53
C THR A 15 8.11 -18.68 -21.02
N VAL A 16 8.78 -19.71 -21.54
CA VAL A 16 8.54 -20.30 -22.86
C VAL A 16 7.90 -21.68 -22.66
N LYS A 17 6.83 -21.96 -23.42
CA LYS A 17 6.21 -23.29 -23.43
C LYS A 17 6.14 -23.74 -24.88
N THR A 18 6.44 -25.00 -25.10
CA THR A 18 6.31 -25.66 -26.39
C THR A 18 5.39 -26.86 -26.29
N VAL A 19 4.56 -27.08 -27.28
CA VAL A 19 3.66 -28.22 -27.39
C VAL A 19 3.74 -28.80 -28.80
N ILE A 20 3.92 -30.10 -28.90
CA ILE A 20 3.84 -30.82 -30.18
C ILE A 20 2.60 -31.70 -30.16
N LEU A 21 1.85 -31.64 -31.24
CA LEU A 21 0.66 -32.44 -31.46
C LEU A 21 0.86 -33.38 -32.63
N ASP A 22 0.28 -34.57 -32.47
CA ASP A 22 0.08 -35.55 -33.53
C ASP A 22 -1.43 -35.81 -33.66
N GLU A 23 -2.02 -35.48 -34.82
CA GLU A 23 -3.47 -35.55 -35.07
C GLU A 23 -4.29 -34.85 -33.96
N GLY A 24 -3.77 -33.73 -33.42
CA GLY A 24 -4.44 -32.93 -32.38
C GLY A 24 -4.29 -33.40 -30.93
N GLU A 25 -3.52 -34.47 -30.67
CA GLU A 25 -3.24 -35.00 -29.34
C GLU A 25 -1.80 -34.66 -28.90
N PHE A 26 -1.61 -34.44 -27.61
CA PHE A 26 -0.30 -34.09 -27.03
C PHE A 26 0.68 -35.27 -27.15
N ILE A 27 1.83 -35.04 -27.80
CA ILE A 27 2.95 -36.01 -27.79
C ILE A 27 4.19 -35.48 -27.06
N TYR A 28 4.28 -34.13 -26.93
CA TYR A 28 5.37 -33.49 -26.21
C TYR A 28 4.89 -32.15 -25.64
N ASN A 29 5.36 -31.80 -24.45
CA ASN A 29 5.26 -30.44 -23.90
C ASN A 29 6.49 -30.11 -23.05
N LYS A 30 6.84 -28.79 -23.02
CA LYS A 30 7.89 -28.30 -22.16
C LYS A 30 7.51 -26.88 -21.63
N TYR A 31 7.78 -26.63 -20.38
CA TYR A 31 7.56 -25.36 -19.69
C TYR A 31 8.87 -24.91 -19.04
N GLU A 32 9.38 -23.71 -19.37
CA GLU A 32 10.69 -23.25 -18.90
C GLU A 32 10.72 -21.75 -18.68
N ARG A 33 11.41 -21.28 -17.61
CA ARG A 33 11.65 -19.85 -17.36
C ARG A 33 12.81 -19.34 -18.21
N HIS A 34 12.65 -18.20 -18.88
CA HIS A 34 13.65 -17.63 -19.78
C HIS A 34 14.58 -16.59 -19.13
N PHE A 35 14.31 -16.08 -17.92
CA PHE A 35 15.16 -15.10 -17.21
C PHE A 35 15.68 -14.00 -18.13
N SER A 36 14.78 -13.40 -18.94
CA SER A 36 15.05 -12.39 -19.97
C SER A 36 15.88 -12.84 -21.18
N LYS A 37 16.30 -14.12 -21.25
CA LYS A 37 17.01 -14.73 -22.38
C LYS A 37 16.02 -15.42 -23.34
N VAL A 38 15.06 -14.62 -23.83
CA VAL A 38 13.88 -15.15 -24.53
C VAL A 38 14.26 -15.95 -25.78
N ARG A 39 15.07 -15.38 -26.69
CA ARG A 39 15.47 -16.02 -27.94
C ARG A 39 16.32 -17.26 -27.71
N GLU A 40 17.26 -17.15 -26.76
CA GLU A 40 18.12 -18.29 -26.39
C GLU A 40 17.30 -19.45 -25.86
N THR A 41 16.31 -19.20 -24.97
CA THR A 41 15.45 -20.26 -24.42
C THR A 41 14.57 -20.91 -25.50
N VAL A 42 14.00 -20.11 -26.42
CA VAL A 42 13.24 -20.65 -27.55
C VAL A 42 14.15 -21.52 -28.43
N ALA A 43 15.34 -21.03 -28.77
CA ALA A 43 16.30 -21.79 -29.58
C ALA A 43 16.76 -23.10 -28.89
N GLU A 44 16.93 -23.07 -27.56
CA GLU A 44 17.32 -24.26 -26.79
C GLU A 44 16.20 -25.31 -26.74
N GLN A 45 14.96 -24.91 -26.59
CA GLN A 45 13.81 -25.81 -26.69
C GLN A 45 13.68 -26.40 -28.10
N LEU A 46 13.86 -25.61 -29.15
CA LEU A 46 13.87 -26.09 -30.53
C LEU A 46 15.03 -27.06 -30.78
N ARG A 47 16.24 -26.84 -30.24
CA ARG A 47 17.34 -27.80 -30.34
C ARG A 47 16.99 -29.13 -29.67
N THR A 48 16.33 -29.11 -28.52
CA THR A 48 15.83 -30.32 -27.85
C THR A 48 14.83 -31.06 -28.73
N ILE A 49 13.89 -30.33 -29.37
CA ILE A 49 12.94 -30.94 -30.30
C ILE A 49 13.64 -31.54 -31.53
N ARG A 50 14.65 -30.89 -32.09
CA ARG A 50 15.47 -31.40 -33.18
C ARG A 50 16.15 -32.75 -32.83
N GLU A 51 16.65 -32.86 -31.60
CA GLU A 51 17.27 -34.14 -31.14
C GLU A 51 16.25 -35.27 -31.03
N LEU A 52 15.03 -34.93 -30.60
CA LEU A 52 13.94 -35.91 -30.46
C LEU A 52 13.28 -36.30 -31.79
N TYR A 53 13.23 -35.40 -32.76
CA TYR A 53 12.52 -35.55 -34.04
C TYR A 53 13.43 -35.08 -35.22
N PRO A 54 14.57 -35.75 -35.48
CA PRO A 54 15.60 -35.23 -36.40
C PRO A 54 15.21 -35.19 -37.89
N ASP A 55 14.32 -36.05 -38.33
CA ASP A 55 13.92 -36.24 -39.73
C ASP A 55 12.51 -35.70 -40.01
N ASP A 56 11.85 -35.12 -39.04
CA ASP A 56 10.45 -34.68 -39.13
C ASP A 56 10.29 -33.23 -39.51
N LYS A 57 9.14 -32.86 -40.03
CA LYS A 57 8.73 -31.51 -40.35
C LYS A 57 7.67 -31.00 -39.36
N PHE A 58 7.59 -29.70 -39.25
CA PHE A 58 6.65 -29.05 -38.33
C PHE A 58 5.90 -27.91 -39.01
N LYS A 59 4.61 -27.81 -38.72
CA LYS A 59 3.84 -26.58 -38.87
C LYS A 59 3.96 -25.78 -37.55
N ILE A 60 4.57 -24.62 -37.60
CA ILE A 60 4.96 -23.87 -36.38
C ILE A 60 4.13 -22.60 -36.25
N ALA A 61 3.49 -22.42 -35.09
CA ALA A 61 2.83 -21.17 -34.73
C ALA A 61 3.32 -20.66 -33.37
N ILE A 62 3.54 -19.34 -33.28
CA ILE A 62 3.99 -18.64 -32.06
C ILE A 62 2.81 -17.88 -31.47
N THR A 63 2.71 -17.86 -30.15
CA THR A 63 1.77 -17.04 -29.37
C THR A 63 2.46 -16.42 -28.16
N GLY A 64 1.73 -15.67 -27.39
CA GLY A 64 2.25 -15.08 -26.14
C GLY A 64 2.72 -13.64 -26.29
N SER A 65 2.75 -12.91 -25.18
CA SER A 65 3.01 -11.45 -25.15
C SER A 65 4.41 -11.06 -25.65
N ALA A 66 5.43 -11.93 -25.47
CA ALA A 66 6.77 -11.72 -26.02
C ALA A 66 6.98 -12.42 -27.38
N GLY A 67 6.02 -13.23 -27.84
CA GLY A 67 6.08 -14.00 -29.08
C GLY A 67 5.90 -13.16 -30.35
N LEU A 68 5.11 -12.08 -30.28
CA LEU A 68 4.81 -11.27 -31.47
C LEU A 68 6.07 -10.73 -32.13
N GLY A 69 7.00 -10.15 -31.37
CA GLY A 69 8.25 -9.62 -31.93
C GLY A 69 9.16 -10.70 -32.53
N ILE A 70 9.15 -11.92 -31.97
CA ILE A 70 9.89 -13.07 -32.54
C ILE A 70 9.21 -13.52 -33.85
N ALA A 71 7.89 -13.64 -33.84
CA ALA A 71 7.11 -14.05 -35.01
C ALA A 71 7.30 -13.10 -36.18
N GLU A 72 7.14 -11.77 -35.97
CA GLU A 72 7.36 -10.74 -36.98
C GLU A 72 8.79 -10.75 -37.55
N ALA A 73 9.80 -10.85 -36.67
CA ALA A 73 11.20 -10.84 -37.07
C ALA A 73 11.65 -12.12 -37.78
N SER A 74 11.03 -13.26 -37.47
CA SER A 74 11.35 -14.57 -38.05
C SER A 74 10.46 -14.95 -39.22
N GLY A 75 9.30 -14.26 -39.43
CA GLY A 75 8.31 -14.64 -40.44
C GLY A 75 7.58 -15.96 -40.12
N ILE A 76 7.54 -16.39 -38.86
CA ILE A 76 6.77 -17.53 -38.41
C ILE A 76 5.36 -17.07 -38.02
N SER A 77 4.35 -17.89 -38.28
CA SER A 77 2.94 -17.55 -38.03
C SER A 77 2.68 -17.19 -36.58
N PHE A 78 1.96 -16.08 -36.33
CA PHE A 78 1.55 -15.66 -34.99
C PHE A 78 0.06 -15.87 -34.77
N VAL A 79 -0.28 -16.41 -33.59
CA VAL A 79 -1.67 -16.59 -33.14
C VAL A 79 -1.90 -15.74 -31.90
N GLN A 80 -2.95 -14.94 -31.90
CA GLN A 80 -3.28 -14.15 -30.73
C GLN A 80 -3.60 -15.03 -29.52
N GLU A 81 -3.06 -14.69 -28.36
CA GLU A 81 -3.09 -15.50 -27.16
C GLU A 81 -4.51 -15.90 -26.69
N VAL A 82 -5.46 -14.96 -26.76
CA VAL A 82 -6.87 -15.21 -26.41
C VAL A 82 -7.54 -16.18 -27.36
N PHE A 83 -7.23 -16.04 -28.64
CA PHE A 83 -7.75 -16.94 -29.67
C PHE A 83 -7.16 -18.34 -29.50
N SER A 84 -5.88 -18.45 -29.17
CA SER A 84 -5.24 -19.71 -28.78
C SER A 84 -5.94 -20.36 -27.58
N ALA A 85 -6.20 -19.60 -26.50
CA ALA A 85 -6.94 -20.08 -25.34
C ALA A 85 -8.33 -20.61 -25.73
N PHE A 86 -9.06 -19.84 -26.52
CA PHE A 86 -10.39 -20.21 -26.96
C PHE A 86 -10.42 -21.52 -27.77
N ILE A 87 -9.50 -21.68 -28.74
CA ILE A 87 -9.40 -22.91 -29.55
C ILE A 87 -9.09 -24.12 -28.64
N ALA A 88 -8.11 -23.99 -27.74
CA ALA A 88 -7.70 -25.06 -26.83
C ALA A 88 -8.84 -25.48 -25.90
N VAL A 89 -9.51 -24.51 -25.27
CA VAL A 89 -10.63 -24.75 -24.35
C VAL A 89 -11.82 -25.36 -25.08
N ASN A 90 -12.22 -24.81 -26.24
CA ASN A 90 -13.35 -25.33 -27.00
C ASN A 90 -13.13 -26.77 -27.49
N LYS A 91 -11.87 -27.14 -27.78
CA LYS A 91 -11.50 -28.48 -28.19
C LYS A 91 -11.69 -29.52 -27.08
N LYS A 92 -11.23 -29.20 -25.85
CA LYS A 92 -11.20 -30.16 -24.73
C LYS A 92 -12.36 -29.96 -23.73
N TYR A 93 -12.86 -28.74 -23.56
CA TYR A 93 -13.93 -28.38 -22.61
C TYR A 93 -15.01 -27.49 -23.23
N PRO A 94 -15.79 -27.99 -24.22
CA PRO A 94 -16.77 -27.20 -24.95
C PRO A 94 -17.95 -26.69 -24.10
N LYS A 95 -18.07 -27.15 -22.85
CA LYS A 95 -19.12 -26.70 -21.90
C LYS A 95 -18.58 -25.72 -20.86
N ALA A 96 -17.34 -25.27 -21.00
CA ALA A 96 -16.78 -24.30 -20.06
C ALA A 96 -17.54 -22.94 -20.15
N ASP A 97 -17.85 -22.36 -19.00
CA ASP A 97 -18.51 -21.05 -18.93
C ASP A 97 -17.49 -19.92 -18.80
N VAL A 98 -16.44 -20.14 -17.99
CA VAL A 98 -15.42 -19.13 -17.68
C VAL A 98 -14.03 -19.76 -17.63
N VAL A 99 -13.04 -19.04 -18.13
CA VAL A 99 -11.62 -19.35 -17.95
C VAL A 99 -10.99 -18.28 -17.07
N VAL A 100 -10.32 -18.68 -16.01
CA VAL A 100 -9.44 -17.83 -15.19
C VAL A 100 -8.01 -18.26 -15.51
N GLU A 101 -7.25 -17.37 -16.11
CA GLU A 101 -5.85 -17.61 -16.44
C GLU A 101 -4.94 -16.65 -15.66
N LEU A 102 -3.97 -17.20 -14.94
CA LEU A 102 -2.89 -16.45 -14.32
C LEU A 102 -1.56 -16.79 -14.99
N GLY A 103 -1.05 -15.81 -15.72
CA GLY A 103 0.28 -15.88 -16.34
C GLY A 103 1.39 -15.36 -15.44
N GLY A 104 2.57 -15.16 -16.03
CA GLY A 104 3.73 -14.58 -15.34
C GLY A 104 3.50 -13.13 -14.93
N GLU A 105 2.94 -12.32 -15.83
CA GLU A 105 2.66 -10.88 -15.61
C GLU A 105 1.24 -10.47 -15.98
N ASP A 106 0.48 -11.35 -16.61
CA ASP A 106 -0.89 -11.13 -17.03
C ASP A 106 -1.85 -12.00 -16.21
N ALA A 107 -2.99 -11.43 -15.88
CA ALA A 107 -4.15 -12.15 -15.37
C ALA A 107 -5.32 -11.89 -16.31
N LYS A 108 -6.05 -12.95 -16.68
CA LYS A 108 -7.17 -12.87 -17.64
C LYS A 108 -8.38 -13.65 -17.13
N ILE A 109 -9.55 -13.10 -17.42
CA ILE A 109 -10.82 -13.82 -17.32
C ILE A 109 -11.46 -13.81 -18.70
N ILE A 110 -11.79 -15.00 -19.20
CA ILE A 110 -12.48 -15.17 -20.49
C ILE A 110 -13.86 -15.77 -20.20
N PHE A 111 -14.91 -15.02 -20.46
CA PHE A 111 -16.29 -15.47 -20.40
C PHE A 111 -16.65 -16.06 -21.76
N LEU A 112 -17.14 -17.30 -21.76
CA LEU A 112 -17.47 -18.06 -22.97
C LEU A 112 -18.98 -18.11 -23.25
N THR A 113 -19.81 -17.81 -22.26
CA THR A 113 -21.27 -17.79 -22.37
C THR A 113 -21.78 -16.39 -22.74
N GLY A 114 -22.72 -16.32 -23.71
CA GLY A 114 -23.28 -15.06 -24.17
C GLY A 114 -22.41 -14.27 -25.15
N GLY A 115 -21.43 -14.94 -25.78
CA GLY A 115 -20.39 -14.34 -26.62
C GLY A 115 -19.04 -14.36 -25.87
N VAL A 116 -17.94 -14.47 -26.64
CA VAL A 116 -16.58 -14.47 -26.05
C VAL A 116 -16.22 -13.06 -25.61
N GLU A 117 -16.07 -12.86 -24.30
CA GLU A 117 -15.62 -11.60 -23.71
C GLU A 117 -14.35 -11.85 -22.89
N GLN A 118 -13.30 -11.12 -23.20
CA GLN A 118 -12.06 -11.17 -22.46
C GLN A 118 -11.88 -9.91 -21.60
N ARG A 119 -11.38 -10.12 -20.38
CA ARG A 119 -10.92 -9.06 -19.49
C ARG A 119 -9.53 -9.40 -19.00
N MET A 120 -8.63 -8.44 -19.05
CA MET A 120 -7.22 -8.61 -18.73
C MET A 120 -6.73 -7.40 -17.92
N ASN A 121 -5.78 -7.63 -17.00
CA ASN A 121 -5.09 -6.55 -16.33
C ASN A 121 -4.20 -5.79 -17.33
N GLY A 122 -4.46 -4.49 -17.52
CA GLY A 122 -3.82 -3.72 -18.60
C GLY A 122 -2.36 -3.33 -18.31
N SER A 123 -1.96 -3.09 -17.07
CA SER A 123 -0.67 -2.48 -16.76
C SER A 123 -0.05 -2.90 -15.42
N CYS A 124 -0.75 -3.66 -14.61
CA CYS A 124 -0.32 -4.00 -13.26
C CYS A 124 -0.09 -5.50 -13.12
N ALA A 125 1.12 -5.89 -12.71
CA ALA A 125 1.43 -7.29 -12.42
C ALA A 125 0.81 -7.80 -11.09
N GLY A 126 -0.01 -7.01 -10.43
CA GLY A 126 -0.78 -7.44 -9.25
C GLY A 126 -1.68 -8.63 -9.62
N GLY A 127 -1.72 -9.64 -8.79
CA GLY A 127 -2.50 -10.85 -9.05
C GLY A 127 -1.87 -11.84 -10.04
N THR A 128 -0.57 -11.74 -10.33
CA THR A 128 0.13 -12.58 -11.32
C THR A 128 1.27 -13.39 -10.71
N GLY A 129 1.89 -14.27 -11.49
CA GLY A 129 3.04 -15.07 -11.06
C GLY A 129 4.22 -14.23 -10.59
N ALA A 130 4.51 -13.12 -11.26
CA ALA A 130 5.60 -12.20 -10.87
C ALA A 130 5.32 -11.53 -9.51
N PHE A 131 4.05 -11.24 -9.19
CA PHE A 131 3.66 -10.77 -7.87
C PHE A 131 3.92 -11.84 -6.81
N ILE A 132 3.55 -13.10 -7.09
CA ILE A 132 3.75 -14.22 -6.18
C ILE A 132 5.26 -14.46 -5.94
N ASP A 133 6.08 -14.49 -7.00
CA ASP A 133 7.54 -14.60 -6.91
C ASP A 133 8.15 -13.48 -6.04
N GLN A 134 7.68 -12.25 -6.23
CA GLN A 134 8.15 -11.10 -5.47
C GLN A 134 7.78 -11.19 -3.98
N MET A 135 6.58 -11.68 -3.66
CA MET A 135 6.14 -11.87 -2.27
C MET A 135 6.82 -13.05 -1.61
N ALA A 136 7.06 -14.13 -2.33
CA ALA A 136 7.85 -15.27 -1.85
C ALA A 136 9.29 -14.83 -1.50
N GLY A 137 9.92 -14.04 -2.37
CA GLY A 137 11.22 -13.42 -2.10
C GLY A 137 11.23 -12.52 -0.85
N LEU A 138 10.15 -11.77 -0.60
CA LEU A 138 9.99 -10.96 0.61
C LEU A 138 9.94 -11.83 1.89
N LEU A 139 9.29 -12.99 1.82
CA LEU A 139 9.22 -13.97 2.92
C LEU A 139 10.52 -14.77 3.08
N GLY A 140 11.43 -14.70 2.10
CA GLY A 140 12.65 -15.49 2.05
C GLY A 140 12.39 -16.99 1.79
N VAL A 141 11.41 -17.31 0.95
CA VAL A 141 10.99 -18.66 0.56
C VAL A 141 10.78 -18.74 -0.95
N THR A 142 10.70 -19.95 -1.49
CA THR A 142 10.26 -20.18 -2.87
C THR A 142 8.73 -20.11 -2.98
N PRO A 143 8.14 -19.92 -4.18
CA PRO A 143 6.69 -20.01 -4.38
C PRO A 143 6.07 -21.33 -3.92
N ASP A 144 6.76 -22.44 -4.11
CA ASP A 144 6.31 -23.77 -3.67
C ASP A 144 6.31 -23.87 -2.14
N GLU A 145 7.38 -23.43 -1.47
CA GLU A 145 7.41 -23.34 0.00
C GLU A 145 6.34 -22.40 0.54
N MET A 146 6.07 -21.28 -0.15
CA MET A 146 4.99 -20.36 0.22
C MET A 146 3.61 -21.02 0.08
N ASN A 147 3.40 -21.86 -0.94
CA ASN A 147 2.19 -22.64 -1.09
C ASN A 147 1.99 -23.62 0.08
N ASP A 148 3.06 -24.33 0.49
CA ASP A 148 3.01 -25.26 1.61
C ASP A 148 2.77 -24.58 2.96
N LEU A 149 3.31 -23.38 3.14
CA LEU A 149 3.02 -22.53 4.29
C LEU A 149 1.55 -22.10 4.30
N ALA A 150 1.02 -21.62 3.18
CA ALA A 150 -0.36 -21.16 3.07
C ALA A 150 -1.39 -22.26 3.39
N LEU A 151 -1.09 -23.53 3.08
CA LEU A 151 -1.95 -24.66 3.45
C LEU A 151 -2.07 -24.89 4.97
N LYS A 152 -1.09 -24.39 5.75
CA LYS A 152 -1.03 -24.48 7.22
C LYS A 152 -1.52 -23.23 7.94
N ALA A 153 -2.06 -22.28 7.20
CA ALA A 153 -2.56 -21.02 7.77
C ALA A 153 -3.78 -21.24 8.66
N GLU A 154 -3.85 -20.50 9.76
CA GLU A 154 -4.99 -20.47 10.68
C GLU A 154 -5.92 -19.29 10.40
N LYS A 155 -5.40 -18.23 9.77
CA LYS A 155 -6.14 -17.01 9.44
C LYS A 155 -5.52 -16.29 8.25
N THR A 156 -6.25 -15.31 7.71
CA THR A 156 -5.74 -14.38 6.71
C THR A 156 -5.73 -12.95 7.26
N TYR A 157 -4.74 -12.18 6.85
CA TYR A 157 -4.68 -10.73 7.05
C TYR A 157 -5.17 -10.05 5.76
N PRO A 158 -5.94 -8.98 5.85
CA PRO A 158 -6.21 -8.18 4.67
C PRO A 158 -4.91 -7.53 4.19
N ILE A 159 -4.61 -7.75 2.91
CA ILE A 159 -3.47 -7.18 2.20
C ILE A 159 -4.03 -6.43 1.00
N ALA A 160 -3.49 -5.24 0.71
CA ALA A 160 -3.93 -4.47 -0.44
C ALA A 160 -3.74 -5.26 -1.75
N SER A 161 -4.83 -5.45 -2.46
CA SER A 161 -4.87 -6.24 -3.70
C SER A 161 -4.52 -5.44 -4.96
N ARG A 162 -4.17 -4.15 -4.84
CA ARG A 162 -4.00 -3.24 -5.99
C ARG A 162 -2.70 -3.43 -6.76
N CYS A 163 -1.56 -3.48 -6.08
CA CYS A 163 -0.28 -3.78 -6.71
C CYS A 163 0.73 -4.32 -5.70
N GLY A 164 1.78 -5.00 -6.18
CA GLY A 164 2.82 -5.62 -5.35
C GLY A 164 3.56 -4.65 -4.43
N VAL A 165 3.57 -3.37 -4.76
CA VAL A 165 4.19 -2.33 -3.93
C VAL A 165 3.36 -2.06 -2.68
N PHE A 166 2.04 -1.92 -2.83
CA PHE A 166 1.13 -1.74 -1.68
C PHE A 166 1.08 -2.99 -0.81
N ALA A 167 1.01 -4.18 -1.43
CA ALA A 167 1.04 -5.44 -0.70
C ALA A 167 2.31 -5.57 0.16
N LYS A 168 3.48 -5.18 -0.34
CA LYS A 168 4.72 -5.14 0.46
C LYS A 168 4.62 -4.23 1.68
N SER A 169 4.01 -3.05 1.50
CA SER A 169 3.83 -2.09 2.60
C SER A 169 2.92 -2.62 3.70
N ASP A 170 1.98 -3.51 3.38
CA ASP A 170 1.10 -4.16 4.35
C ASP A 170 1.78 -5.37 5.00
N ILE A 171 2.48 -6.20 4.20
CA ILE A 171 3.10 -7.45 4.66
C ILE A 171 4.27 -7.17 5.61
N GLN A 172 5.12 -6.22 5.29
CA GLN A 172 6.36 -6.01 6.03
C GLN A 172 6.14 -5.62 7.49
N PRO A 173 5.22 -4.70 7.83
CA PRO A 173 4.89 -4.42 9.21
C PRO A 173 4.30 -5.63 9.95
N LEU A 174 3.50 -6.47 9.29
CA LEU A 174 2.96 -7.68 9.89
C LEU A 174 4.08 -8.65 10.30
N LEU A 175 5.05 -8.87 9.40
CA LEU A 175 6.23 -9.67 9.69
C LEU A 175 7.03 -9.10 10.87
N ASN A 176 7.29 -7.80 10.86
CA ASN A 176 8.05 -7.13 11.92
C ASN A 176 7.34 -7.14 13.28
N GLN A 177 6.01 -7.32 13.29
CA GLN A 177 5.18 -7.50 14.47
C GLN A 177 5.03 -8.97 14.89
N GLY A 178 5.72 -9.88 14.23
CA GLY A 178 5.75 -11.30 14.56
C GLY A 178 4.55 -12.10 14.02
N ALA A 179 3.90 -11.67 12.95
CA ALA A 179 2.87 -12.45 12.28
C ALA A 179 3.50 -13.71 11.65
N ARG A 180 2.78 -14.83 11.69
CA ARG A 180 3.25 -16.12 11.17
C ARG A 180 3.37 -16.07 9.65
N LYS A 181 4.43 -16.67 9.10
CA LYS A 181 4.63 -16.73 7.65
C LYS A 181 3.51 -17.53 6.95
N GLU A 182 2.97 -18.56 7.61
CA GLU A 182 1.85 -19.35 7.13
C GLU A 182 0.62 -18.48 6.84
N ASP A 183 0.25 -17.65 7.80
CA ASP A 183 -0.92 -16.76 7.70
C ASP A 183 -0.70 -15.67 6.65
N ILE A 184 0.52 -15.15 6.55
CA ILE A 184 0.88 -14.16 5.52
C ILE A 184 0.87 -14.77 4.13
N SER A 185 1.38 -16.00 3.97
CA SER A 185 1.35 -16.71 2.69
C SER A 185 -0.08 -16.92 2.17
N ALA A 186 -0.99 -17.34 3.03
CA ALA A 186 -2.41 -17.44 2.69
C ALA A 186 -3.04 -16.08 2.37
N SER A 187 -2.64 -15.04 3.09
CA SER A 187 -3.10 -13.68 2.87
C SER A 187 -2.64 -13.11 1.52
N ILE A 188 -1.43 -13.45 1.08
CA ILE A 188 -0.91 -13.09 -0.25
C ILE A 188 -1.75 -13.75 -1.35
N PHE A 189 -2.05 -15.05 -1.21
CA PHE A 189 -2.91 -15.73 -2.19
C PHE A 189 -4.33 -15.18 -2.20
N GLN A 190 -4.89 -14.82 -1.04
CA GLN A 190 -6.18 -14.13 -0.98
C GLN A 190 -6.14 -12.78 -1.71
N ALA A 191 -5.07 -11.99 -1.55
CA ALA A 191 -4.90 -10.73 -2.27
C ALA A 191 -4.83 -10.91 -3.79
N VAL A 192 -4.20 -12.00 -4.28
CA VAL A 192 -4.21 -12.37 -5.71
C VAL A 192 -5.64 -12.65 -6.20
N VAL A 193 -6.41 -13.40 -5.43
CA VAL A 193 -7.82 -13.69 -5.74
C VAL A 193 -8.66 -12.43 -5.76
N ASP A 194 -8.54 -11.61 -4.71
CA ASP A 194 -9.29 -10.35 -4.59
C ASP A 194 -8.99 -9.41 -5.76
N GLN A 195 -7.72 -9.30 -6.16
CA GLN A 195 -7.30 -8.51 -7.33
C GLN A 195 -7.92 -9.03 -8.63
N THR A 196 -7.90 -10.34 -8.83
CA THR A 196 -8.42 -10.98 -10.03
C THR A 196 -9.94 -10.84 -10.09
N VAL A 197 -10.64 -11.12 -9.00
CA VAL A 197 -12.10 -11.08 -8.97
C VAL A 197 -12.61 -9.63 -9.04
N SER A 198 -12.14 -8.73 -8.15
CA SER A 198 -12.63 -7.34 -8.13
C SER A 198 -12.14 -6.51 -9.31
N GLY A 199 -10.90 -6.74 -9.76
CA GLY A 199 -10.29 -5.96 -10.83
C GLY A 199 -10.74 -6.37 -12.23
N LEU A 200 -10.99 -7.65 -12.47
CA LEU A 200 -11.29 -8.18 -13.80
C LEU A 200 -12.74 -8.59 -14.00
N ALA A 201 -13.43 -9.11 -12.98
CA ALA A 201 -14.83 -9.51 -13.17
C ALA A 201 -15.76 -8.29 -13.39
N GLN A 202 -15.42 -7.13 -12.79
CA GLN A 202 -16.13 -5.86 -13.00
C GLN A 202 -17.66 -6.01 -12.90
N GLY A 203 -18.13 -6.67 -11.84
CA GLY A 203 -19.55 -6.94 -11.60
C GLY A 203 -20.14 -8.14 -12.35
N ARG A 204 -19.42 -8.75 -13.31
CA ARG A 204 -19.89 -9.98 -13.98
C ARG A 204 -19.61 -11.20 -13.10
N LYS A 205 -20.61 -12.02 -12.87
CA LYS A 205 -20.48 -13.22 -12.04
C LYS A 205 -19.53 -14.25 -12.69
N ILE A 206 -18.54 -14.73 -11.94
CA ILE A 206 -17.71 -15.87 -12.28
C ILE A 206 -18.39 -17.12 -11.69
N GLY A 207 -18.85 -18.04 -12.52
CA GLY A 207 -19.56 -19.25 -12.07
C GLY A 207 -19.84 -20.20 -13.23
N GLY A 208 -20.56 -21.28 -12.96
CA GLY A 208 -20.71 -22.39 -13.88
C GLY A 208 -19.43 -23.24 -13.92
N GLN A 209 -19.08 -23.81 -15.06
CA GLN A 209 -17.82 -24.57 -15.23
C GLN A 209 -16.67 -23.60 -15.45
N VAL A 210 -15.84 -23.43 -14.42
CA VAL A 210 -14.71 -22.50 -14.39
C VAL A 210 -13.40 -23.26 -14.56
N LEU A 211 -12.67 -22.99 -15.63
CA LEU A 211 -11.36 -23.57 -15.89
C LEU A 211 -10.24 -22.71 -15.31
N PHE A 212 -9.29 -23.33 -14.64
CA PHE A 212 -8.08 -22.70 -14.12
C PHE A 212 -6.87 -23.01 -15.00
N LEU A 213 -6.30 -21.97 -15.64
CA LEU A 213 -5.17 -22.08 -16.55
C LEU A 213 -3.97 -21.23 -16.08
N GLY A 214 -2.81 -21.50 -16.66
CA GLY A 214 -1.57 -20.78 -16.40
C GLY A 214 -0.74 -21.37 -15.24
N GLY A 215 0.56 -21.03 -15.20
CA GLY A 215 1.52 -21.60 -14.26
C GLY A 215 1.12 -21.49 -12.79
N PRO A 216 0.81 -20.28 -12.26
CA PRO A 216 0.42 -20.14 -10.87
C PRO A 216 -0.76 -21.01 -10.45
N LEU A 217 -1.81 -21.09 -11.26
CA LEU A 217 -2.96 -21.94 -10.97
C LEU A 217 -2.69 -23.42 -11.19
N THR A 218 -1.72 -23.79 -12.04
CA THR A 218 -1.30 -25.19 -12.23
C THR A 218 -0.55 -25.73 -11.02
N TYR A 219 0.40 -24.96 -10.48
CA TYR A 219 1.33 -25.47 -9.46
C TYR A 219 0.92 -25.14 -8.02
N LEU A 220 0.21 -24.01 -7.77
CA LEU A 220 -0.10 -23.53 -6.42
C LEU A 220 -1.51 -23.94 -5.96
N SER A 221 -1.60 -25.05 -5.23
CA SER A 221 -2.88 -25.63 -4.76
C SER A 221 -3.60 -24.73 -3.74
N ALA A 222 -2.85 -24.04 -2.88
CA ALA A 222 -3.43 -23.09 -1.91
C ALA A 222 -4.09 -21.88 -2.61
N LEU A 223 -3.51 -21.42 -3.71
CA LEU A 223 -4.09 -20.36 -4.54
C LEU A 223 -5.42 -20.81 -5.18
N ARG A 224 -5.47 -22.02 -5.75
CA ARG A 224 -6.73 -22.58 -6.28
C ARG A 224 -7.80 -22.73 -5.19
N LYS A 225 -7.39 -23.18 -3.98
CA LYS A 225 -8.30 -23.26 -2.83
C LYS A 225 -8.88 -21.90 -2.47
N ALA A 226 -8.07 -20.84 -2.49
CA ALA A 226 -8.54 -19.49 -2.23
C ALA A 226 -9.55 -19.01 -3.30
N PHE A 227 -9.31 -19.26 -4.59
CA PHE A 227 -10.29 -19.00 -5.66
C PHE A 227 -11.60 -19.76 -5.46
N ARG A 228 -11.54 -21.06 -5.19
CA ARG A 228 -12.73 -21.89 -4.96
C ARG A 228 -13.57 -21.34 -3.81
N THR A 229 -12.92 -20.99 -2.70
CA THR A 229 -13.60 -20.42 -1.52
C THR A 229 -14.25 -19.07 -1.83
N THR A 230 -13.52 -18.15 -2.46
CA THR A 230 -14.03 -16.81 -2.76
C THR A 230 -15.15 -16.82 -3.79
N LEU A 231 -15.08 -17.71 -4.80
CA LEU A 231 -16.09 -17.83 -5.85
C LEU A 231 -17.22 -18.82 -5.48
N ASN A 232 -17.13 -19.45 -4.31
CA ASN A 232 -18.06 -20.47 -3.83
C ASN A 232 -18.28 -21.61 -4.86
N LEU A 233 -17.15 -22.16 -5.40
CA LEU A 233 -17.15 -23.25 -6.36
C LEU A 233 -16.87 -24.57 -5.67
N ASP A 234 -17.62 -25.61 -6.00
CA ASP A 234 -17.32 -26.98 -5.64
C ASP A 234 -16.26 -27.61 -6.57
N GLU A 235 -15.96 -28.92 -6.38
CA GLU A 235 -14.94 -29.60 -7.17
C GLU A 235 -15.36 -29.88 -8.61
N GLU A 236 -16.65 -30.04 -8.88
CA GLU A 236 -17.18 -30.26 -10.22
C GLU A 236 -17.16 -28.99 -11.09
N HIS A 237 -17.30 -27.84 -10.45
CA HIS A 237 -17.32 -26.55 -11.14
C HIS A 237 -15.96 -25.86 -11.23
N ALA A 238 -14.97 -26.28 -10.43
CA ALA A 238 -13.59 -25.72 -10.41
C ALA A 238 -12.61 -26.68 -11.11
N ILE A 239 -12.50 -26.58 -12.42
CA ILE A 239 -11.80 -27.54 -13.27
C ILE A 239 -10.33 -27.12 -13.47
N LEU A 240 -9.39 -28.03 -13.14
CA LEU A 240 -7.98 -27.89 -13.49
C LEU A 240 -7.67 -28.89 -14.65
N PRO A 241 -7.53 -28.41 -15.89
CA PRO A 241 -7.18 -29.29 -17.01
C PRO A 241 -5.79 -29.90 -16.85
N GLU A 242 -5.60 -31.09 -17.39
CA GLU A 242 -4.28 -31.67 -17.58
C GLU A 242 -3.46 -30.75 -18.50
N ASN A 243 -2.17 -30.50 -18.19
CA ASN A 243 -1.29 -29.60 -18.91
C ASN A 243 -1.79 -28.14 -18.94
N SER A 244 -2.56 -27.71 -17.93
CA SER A 244 -3.18 -26.37 -17.84
C SER A 244 -2.20 -25.21 -18.01
N SER A 245 -0.90 -25.39 -17.74
CA SER A 245 0.16 -24.37 -17.97
C SER A 245 0.54 -24.19 -19.44
N CYS A 246 0.18 -25.14 -20.31
CA CYS A 246 0.57 -25.16 -21.73
C CYS A 246 -0.60 -24.90 -22.70
N TYR A 247 -1.78 -24.51 -22.21
CA TYR A 247 -2.99 -24.34 -23.03
C TYR A 247 -2.85 -23.30 -24.14
N MET A 248 -2.05 -22.23 -23.92
CA MET A 248 -1.77 -21.25 -24.97
C MET A 248 -0.95 -21.85 -26.10
N ALA A 249 0.11 -22.59 -25.79
CA ALA A 249 0.91 -23.30 -26.78
C ALA A 249 0.09 -24.40 -27.49
N PHE A 250 -0.80 -25.10 -26.74
CA PHE A 250 -1.73 -26.08 -27.31
C PHE A 250 -2.67 -25.47 -28.34
N GLY A 251 -3.29 -24.33 -28.05
CA GLY A 251 -4.15 -23.62 -29.00
C GLY A 251 -3.40 -23.12 -30.23
N ALA A 252 -2.17 -22.62 -30.04
CA ALA A 252 -1.29 -22.24 -31.14
C ALA A 252 -0.94 -23.43 -32.05
N ALA A 253 -0.62 -24.60 -31.48
CA ALA A 253 -0.35 -25.81 -32.23
C ALA A 253 -1.59 -26.28 -33.02
N LEU A 254 -2.78 -26.29 -32.38
CA LEU A 254 -4.03 -26.60 -33.09
C LEU A 254 -4.33 -25.68 -34.28
N HIS A 255 -3.90 -24.43 -34.19
CA HIS A 255 -4.11 -23.45 -35.28
C HIS A 255 -2.99 -23.47 -36.30
N ALA A 256 -1.81 -23.98 -35.97
CA ALA A 256 -0.69 -24.12 -36.90
C ALA A 256 -1.03 -24.99 -38.11
N ASP A 257 -1.85 -26.02 -37.91
CA ASP A 257 -2.34 -26.88 -39.03
C ASP A 257 -3.04 -26.09 -40.13
N THR A 258 -3.69 -24.99 -39.78
CA THR A 258 -4.47 -24.20 -40.75
C THR A 258 -3.70 -23.03 -41.36
N LEU A 259 -2.62 -22.54 -40.75
CA LEU A 259 -1.96 -21.28 -41.12
C LEU A 259 -0.49 -21.42 -41.50
N ALA A 260 0.20 -22.46 -41.00
CA ALA A 260 1.65 -22.52 -41.08
C ALA A 260 2.16 -23.34 -42.25
N GLU A 261 3.21 -22.88 -42.90
CA GLU A 261 4.00 -23.66 -43.86
C GLU A 261 4.83 -24.71 -43.11
N GLU A 262 5.04 -25.86 -43.78
CA GLU A 262 5.88 -26.90 -43.27
C GLU A 262 7.36 -26.48 -43.31
N MET A 263 8.06 -26.61 -42.18
CA MET A 263 9.50 -26.35 -42.07
C MET A 263 10.20 -27.35 -41.17
N THR A 264 11.48 -27.49 -41.33
CA THR A 264 12.33 -28.24 -40.38
C THR A 264 12.68 -27.38 -39.17
N ILE A 265 13.09 -27.99 -38.08
CA ILE A 265 13.53 -27.25 -36.88
C ILE A 265 14.80 -26.44 -37.17
N ASP A 266 15.70 -26.87 -38.06
CA ASP A 266 16.88 -26.10 -38.45
C ASP A 266 16.48 -24.82 -39.20
N GLU A 267 15.49 -24.85 -40.10
CA GLU A 267 14.97 -23.66 -40.75
C GLU A 267 14.31 -22.68 -39.76
N ALA A 268 13.59 -23.21 -38.77
CA ALA A 268 12.99 -22.39 -37.71
C ALA A 268 14.07 -21.75 -36.80
N LEU A 269 15.11 -22.49 -36.44
CA LEU A 269 16.24 -21.99 -35.68
C LEU A 269 16.98 -20.85 -36.41
N ASP A 270 17.27 -21.04 -37.71
CA ASP A 270 17.92 -20.02 -38.53
C ASP A 270 17.11 -18.73 -38.59
N LYS A 271 15.80 -18.84 -38.78
CA LYS A 271 14.88 -17.69 -38.80
C LYS A 271 14.86 -16.93 -37.48
N ILE A 272 14.82 -17.62 -36.34
CA ILE A 272 14.70 -17.02 -35.00
C ILE A 272 16.03 -16.39 -34.54
N VAL A 273 17.16 -17.08 -34.76
CA VAL A 273 18.48 -16.64 -34.30
C VAL A 273 18.98 -15.44 -35.11
N ASN A 274 18.71 -15.40 -36.42
CA ASN A 274 19.18 -14.35 -37.33
C ASN A 274 18.24 -13.11 -37.39
N ALA A 275 17.17 -13.09 -36.65
CA ALA A 275 16.22 -11.96 -36.61
C ALA A 275 16.85 -10.68 -36.05
N LYS A 276 16.80 -9.57 -36.79
CA LYS A 276 17.39 -8.27 -36.36
C LYS A 276 16.46 -7.54 -35.37
N ALA A 277 17.08 -6.93 -34.35
CA ALA A 277 16.41 -6.00 -33.44
C ALA A 277 16.27 -4.59 -34.04
N THR A 278 15.27 -3.82 -33.65
CA THR A 278 15.01 -2.44 -34.10
C THR A 278 15.68 -1.44 -33.12
N ASP A 279 16.43 -0.46 -33.66
CA ASP A 279 17.15 0.57 -32.89
C ASP A 279 16.26 1.80 -32.64
N ASN A 280 15.68 1.92 -31.41
CA ASN A 280 14.91 3.12 -31.01
C ASN A 280 15.12 3.49 -29.52
N ILE A 281 16.38 3.49 -29.02
CA ILE A 281 16.69 3.77 -27.61
C ILE A 281 16.95 5.26 -27.41
N VAL A 282 16.21 5.90 -26.49
CA VAL A 282 16.51 7.26 -26.01
C VAL A 282 17.58 7.19 -24.93
N VAL A 283 18.69 7.90 -25.14
CA VAL A 283 19.91 7.80 -24.35
C VAL A 283 20.10 9.02 -23.43
N GLY A 284 20.43 8.77 -22.17
CA GLY A 284 20.80 9.77 -21.17
C GLY A 284 22.32 10.06 -21.16
N LYS A 285 22.74 10.90 -20.20
CA LYS A 285 24.18 11.23 -20.00
C LYS A 285 24.86 10.14 -19.17
N PRO A 286 26.11 9.73 -19.51
CA PRO A 286 26.94 8.88 -18.67
C PRO A 286 27.10 9.46 -17.25
N LEU A 287 27.16 8.60 -16.24
CA LEU A 287 27.33 9.02 -14.84
C LEU A 287 28.74 9.53 -14.59
N PHE A 288 29.74 8.85 -15.13
CA PHE A 288 31.14 9.25 -15.06
C PHE A 288 31.80 9.14 -16.45
N ALA A 289 32.49 10.19 -16.86
CA ALA A 289 33.22 10.21 -18.14
C ALA A 289 34.52 9.43 -18.07
N SER A 290 35.14 9.32 -16.87
CA SER A 290 36.41 8.63 -16.69
C SER A 290 36.57 8.02 -15.28
N ARG A 291 37.57 7.15 -15.14
CA ARG A 291 37.92 6.53 -13.86
C ARG A 291 38.47 7.56 -12.86
N GLU A 292 39.17 8.57 -13.36
CA GLU A 292 39.72 9.67 -12.56
C GLU A 292 38.60 10.50 -11.94
N GLU A 293 37.54 10.80 -12.68
CA GLU A 293 36.36 11.50 -12.17
C GLU A 293 35.69 10.69 -11.04
N TYR A 294 35.51 9.39 -11.24
CA TYR A 294 34.98 8.50 -10.21
C TYR A 294 35.85 8.47 -8.96
N ASN A 295 37.19 8.35 -9.12
CA ASN A 295 38.12 8.35 -7.98
C ASN A 295 38.03 9.67 -7.18
N ALA A 296 37.98 10.81 -7.85
CA ALA A 296 37.83 12.12 -7.20
C ALA A 296 36.48 12.22 -6.43
N PHE A 297 35.38 11.66 -7.00
CA PHE A 297 34.10 11.56 -6.35
C PHE A 297 34.19 10.72 -5.07
N VAL A 298 34.77 9.54 -5.10
CA VAL A 298 34.99 8.65 -3.94
C VAL A 298 35.80 9.33 -2.85
N GLU A 299 36.94 9.96 -3.19
CA GLU A 299 37.81 10.64 -2.23
C GLU A 299 37.09 11.83 -1.55
N ARG A 300 36.22 12.53 -2.26
CA ARG A 300 35.42 13.60 -1.67
C ARG A 300 34.46 13.07 -0.57
N HIS A 301 33.81 11.95 -0.84
CA HIS A 301 32.83 11.37 0.12
C HIS A 301 33.51 10.70 1.32
N LYS A 302 34.74 10.24 1.22
CA LYS A 302 35.52 9.70 2.36
C LYS A 302 35.77 10.71 3.49
N LYS A 303 35.64 12.01 3.23
CA LYS A 303 35.84 13.07 4.24
C LYS A 303 34.79 13.00 5.38
N SER A 304 33.67 12.34 5.15
CA SER A 304 32.57 12.15 6.12
C SER A 304 32.62 10.74 6.74
N ASP A 305 33.81 10.20 6.98
CA ASP A 305 33.99 8.89 7.60
C ASP A 305 34.10 8.99 9.14
N LEU A 306 33.70 7.92 9.84
CA LEU A 306 33.82 7.81 11.28
C LEU A 306 35.09 7.07 11.69
N LYS A 307 35.63 7.44 12.86
CA LYS A 307 36.72 6.71 13.47
C LYS A 307 36.22 5.41 14.08
N TYR A 308 37.02 4.37 13.97
CA TYR A 308 36.77 3.06 14.55
C TYR A 308 37.69 2.84 15.76
N GLU A 309 37.20 2.10 16.74
CA GLU A 309 37.98 1.59 17.86
C GLU A 309 37.70 0.10 18.03
N ASP A 310 38.70 -0.73 18.35
CA ASP A 310 38.54 -2.18 18.39
C ASP A 310 37.79 -2.58 19.67
N ILE A 311 36.61 -3.14 19.52
CA ILE A 311 35.75 -3.63 20.60
C ILE A 311 36.46 -4.65 21.50
N ARG A 312 37.41 -5.41 20.95
CA ARG A 312 38.19 -6.44 21.68
C ARG A 312 39.18 -5.86 22.68
N THR A 313 39.50 -4.58 22.53
CA THR A 313 40.48 -3.89 23.40
C THR A 313 39.85 -2.75 24.19
N TYR A 314 38.64 -2.33 23.79
CA TYR A 314 37.94 -1.21 24.41
C TYR A 314 37.48 -1.53 25.83
N ARG A 315 37.65 -0.56 26.75
CA ARG A 315 37.21 -0.63 28.14
C ARG A 315 36.46 0.65 28.48
N GLY A 316 35.30 0.52 29.08
CA GLY A 316 34.46 1.66 29.48
C GLY A 316 33.02 1.63 28.95
N ASP A 317 32.35 2.77 29.08
CA ASP A 317 30.97 2.93 28.67
C ASP A 317 30.78 2.94 27.17
N ALA A 318 29.76 2.27 26.70
CA ALA A 318 29.35 2.26 25.28
C ALA A 318 27.82 2.45 25.18
N TYR A 319 27.36 2.88 24.04
CA TYR A 319 25.95 3.16 23.77
C TYR A 319 25.49 2.38 22.55
N LEU A 320 24.38 1.64 22.74
CA LEU A 320 23.80 0.78 21.72
C LEU A 320 22.66 1.49 21.01
N GLY A 321 22.73 1.51 19.67
CA GLY A 321 21.64 1.97 18.82
C GLY A 321 21.18 0.87 17.90
N ILE A 322 19.88 0.72 17.78
CA ILE A 322 19.21 -0.30 16.96
C ILE A 322 18.23 0.40 16.02
N ASP A 323 18.25 0.01 14.76
CA ASP A 323 17.24 0.38 13.78
C ASP A 323 16.63 -0.90 13.19
N ALA A 324 15.44 -1.24 13.66
CA ALA A 324 14.63 -2.36 13.18
C ALA A 324 13.68 -1.88 12.08
N GLY A 325 14.23 -1.60 10.91
CA GLY A 325 13.48 -1.11 9.76
C GLY A 325 12.56 -2.16 9.13
N SER A 326 11.83 -1.76 8.11
CA SER A 326 10.87 -2.65 7.42
C SER A 326 11.54 -3.85 6.76
N THR A 327 12.68 -3.67 6.12
CA THR A 327 13.40 -4.73 5.37
C THR A 327 14.74 -5.09 5.93
N THR A 328 15.33 -4.21 6.72
CA THR A 328 16.72 -4.35 7.21
C THR A 328 16.82 -4.10 8.69
N THR A 329 17.72 -4.82 9.35
CA THR A 329 18.08 -4.63 10.75
C THR A 329 19.50 -4.09 10.82
N LYS A 330 19.69 -3.06 11.65
CA LYS A 330 20.96 -2.39 11.82
C LYS A 330 21.26 -2.23 13.29
N LEU A 331 22.51 -2.45 13.67
CA LEU A 331 23.02 -2.24 15.02
C LEU A 331 24.32 -1.43 14.96
N VAL A 332 24.44 -0.51 15.91
CA VAL A 332 25.64 0.30 16.09
C VAL A 332 25.96 0.36 17.57
N LEU A 333 27.23 0.14 17.94
CA LEU A 333 27.75 0.40 19.27
C LEU A 333 28.79 1.50 19.18
N ILE A 334 28.66 2.54 19.99
CA ILE A 334 29.57 3.69 19.97
C ILE A 334 30.20 3.97 21.34
N THR A 335 31.37 4.58 21.32
CA THR A 335 32.05 5.15 22.51
C THR A 335 31.38 6.48 22.93
N PRO A 336 31.69 7.02 24.12
CA PRO A 336 31.23 8.34 24.55
C PRO A 336 31.64 9.49 23.63
N ASP A 337 32.76 9.38 22.89
CA ASP A 337 33.23 10.36 21.91
C ASP A 337 32.72 10.09 20.49
N GLY A 338 31.85 9.10 20.28
CA GLY A 338 31.14 8.83 19.04
C GLY A 338 31.90 7.94 18.04
N LYS A 339 33.00 7.28 18.44
CA LYS A 339 33.69 6.31 17.60
C LYS A 339 32.90 5.01 17.52
N LEU A 340 32.98 4.32 16.39
CA LEU A 340 32.35 3.02 16.19
C LEU A 340 33.16 1.88 16.84
N LEU A 341 32.51 1.12 17.72
CA LEU A 341 33.00 -0.14 18.29
C LEU A 341 32.51 -1.36 17.52
N TYR A 342 31.23 -1.29 17.09
CA TYR A 342 30.57 -2.37 16.34
C TYR A 342 29.55 -1.81 15.38
N ARG A 343 29.37 -2.47 14.23
CA ARG A 343 28.33 -2.17 13.27
C ARG A 343 27.81 -3.44 12.61
N HIS A 344 26.52 -3.48 12.38
CA HIS A 344 25.89 -4.55 11.60
C HIS A 344 24.79 -3.98 10.72
N TYR A 345 24.66 -4.51 9.51
CA TYR A 345 23.63 -4.20 8.53
C TYR A 345 23.27 -5.47 7.76
N CYS A 346 22.02 -5.92 7.84
CA CYS A 346 21.53 -7.07 7.07
C CYS A 346 20.05 -6.95 6.73
N SER A 347 19.59 -7.79 5.79
CA SER A 347 18.15 -8.03 5.60
C SER A 347 17.56 -8.71 6.83
N ASN A 348 16.39 -8.25 7.31
CA ASN A 348 15.74 -8.82 8.50
C ASN A 348 14.95 -10.10 8.20
N LYS A 349 14.67 -10.40 6.93
CA LYS A 349 13.89 -11.58 6.50
C LYS A 349 12.61 -11.81 7.32
N GLY A 350 12.02 -10.74 7.89
CA GLY A 350 10.85 -10.79 8.77
C GLY A 350 11.13 -11.30 10.20
N GLN A 351 12.39 -11.42 10.61
CA GLN A 351 12.80 -11.92 11.93
C GLN A 351 13.77 -10.96 12.64
N PRO A 352 13.40 -9.68 12.84
CA PRO A 352 14.32 -8.69 13.41
C PRO A 352 14.74 -9.05 14.85
N LEU A 353 13.86 -9.68 15.63
CA LEU A 353 14.11 -10.02 17.04
C LEU A 353 15.25 -11.04 17.17
N ASP A 354 15.20 -12.13 16.38
CA ASP A 354 16.22 -13.18 16.42
C ASP A 354 17.58 -12.68 15.92
N ILE A 355 17.56 -11.85 14.88
CA ILE A 355 18.78 -11.24 14.34
C ILE A 355 19.45 -10.34 15.40
N ILE A 356 18.68 -9.49 16.06
CA ILE A 356 19.21 -8.58 17.07
C ILE A 356 19.74 -9.35 18.27
N ALA A 357 19.01 -10.38 18.74
CA ALA A 357 19.48 -11.25 19.83
C ALA A 357 20.82 -11.91 19.48
N SER A 358 20.92 -12.53 18.29
CA SER A 358 22.19 -13.12 17.82
C SER A 358 23.33 -12.11 17.71
N LYS A 359 23.05 -10.86 17.29
CA LYS A 359 24.09 -9.83 17.18
C LYS A 359 24.48 -9.24 18.54
N LEU A 360 23.61 -9.24 19.52
CA LEU A 360 23.97 -8.92 20.91
C LEU A 360 24.88 -10.00 21.50
N GLU A 361 24.62 -11.28 21.25
CA GLU A 361 25.52 -12.38 21.63
C GLU A 361 26.91 -12.21 21.00
N GLU A 362 26.96 -11.85 19.72
CA GLU A 362 28.23 -11.57 19.02
C GLU A 362 28.98 -10.40 19.67
N ILE A 363 28.28 -9.29 19.98
CA ILE A 363 28.86 -8.13 20.66
C ILE A 363 29.47 -8.56 22.00
N TYR A 364 28.70 -9.29 22.85
CA TYR A 364 29.21 -9.77 24.15
C TYR A 364 30.34 -10.79 24.01
N SER A 365 30.42 -11.52 22.92
CA SER A 365 31.49 -12.48 22.67
C SER A 365 32.80 -11.82 22.23
N LEU A 366 32.71 -10.67 21.56
CA LEU A 366 33.85 -9.88 21.08
C LEU A 366 34.34 -8.90 22.14
N ALA A 367 33.46 -8.40 23.02
CA ALA A 367 33.73 -7.34 23.97
C ALA A 367 34.60 -7.79 25.12
N THR A 368 35.39 -6.86 25.71
CA THR A 368 36.08 -7.07 26.97
C THR A 368 35.08 -7.15 28.11
N PRO A 369 35.41 -7.82 29.23
CA PRO A 369 34.54 -7.82 30.43
C PRO A 369 34.27 -6.43 31.02
N GLU A 370 35.14 -5.46 30.73
CA GLU A 370 35.05 -4.08 31.22
C GLU A 370 34.24 -3.17 30.30
N LEU A 371 33.79 -3.67 29.11
CA LEU A 371 32.85 -2.94 28.29
C LEU A 371 31.47 -2.91 28.95
N ASN A 372 30.94 -1.74 29.20
CA ASN A 372 29.64 -1.52 29.80
C ASN A 372 28.67 -0.86 28.82
N ILE A 373 27.63 -1.55 28.42
CA ILE A 373 26.53 -0.91 27.69
C ILE A 373 25.73 -0.08 28.69
N LYS A 374 25.96 1.23 28.69
CA LYS A 374 25.38 2.15 29.65
C LYS A 374 23.92 2.49 29.32
N ALA A 375 23.60 2.60 28.06
CA ALA A 375 22.24 2.82 27.59
C ALA A 375 22.04 2.29 26.16
N SER A 376 20.78 2.03 25.83
CA SER A 376 20.37 1.51 24.53
C SER A 376 19.11 2.22 24.03
N ALA A 377 19.01 2.40 22.71
CA ALA A 377 17.80 2.90 22.08
C ALA A 377 17.49 2.17 20.78
N VAL A 378 16.20 2.10 20.45
CA VAL A 378 15.70 1.44 19.23
C VAL A 378 14.72 2.33 18.50
N THR A 379 14.75 2.22 17.17
CA THR A 379 13.80 2.87 16.26
C THR A 379 13.31 1.90 15.19
N GLY A 380 12.37 2.35 14.35
CA GLY A 380 11.82 1.63 13.22
C GLY A 380 10.54 0.84 13.53
N TYR A 381 10.02 0.14 12.53
CA TYR A 381 8.74 -0.61 12.64
C TYR A 381 8.74 -1.70 13.72
N GLY A 382 9.90 -2.27 14.04
CA GLY A 382 10.07 -3.28 15.09
C GLY A 382 10.29 -2.74 16.50
N GLU A 383 10.30 -1.43 16.70
CA GLU A 383 10.67 -0.76 17.95
C GLU A 383 10.01 -1.36 19.20
N ASP A 384 8.67 -1.42 19.20
CA ASP A 384 7.91 -1.88 20.37
C ASP A 384 8.22 -3.35 20.73
N LEU A 385 8.35 -4.21 19.71
CA LEU A 385 8.68 -5.62 19.89
C LEU A 385 10.10 -5.80 20.45
N ILE A 386 11.08 -5.11 19.87
CA ILE A 386 12.48 -5.19 20.26
C ILE A 386 12.67 -4.65 21.69
N LYS A 387 12.03 -3.53 22.01
CA LYS A 387 12.03 -2.97 23.35
C LYS A 387 11.44 -3.93 24.37
N ALA A 388 10.28 -4.52 24.09
CA ALA A 388 9.62 -5.47 24.96
C ALA A 388 10.40 -6.79 25.10
N GLY A 389 10.99 -7.31 24.00
CA GLY A 389 11.70 -8.60 23.98
C GLY A 389 13.09 -8.53 24.59
N LEU A 390 13.88 -7.55 24.21
CA LEU A 390 15.30 -7.48 24.56
C LEU A 390 15.64 -6.47 25.67
N GLY A 391 14.64 -5.79 26.25
CA GLY A 391 14.84 -4.88 27.35
C GLY A 391 15.56 -3.58 27.01
N VAL A 392 15.46 -3.13 25.75
CA VAL A 392 16.06 -1.87 25.28
C VAL A 392 15.46 -0.68 26.04
N ASP A 393 16.30 0.24 26.52
CA ASP A 393 15.89 1.32 27.44
C ASP A 393 14.92 2.31 26.81
N TYR A 394 15.22 2.78 25.59
CA TYR A 394 14.48 3.85 24.95
C TYR A 394 13.96 3.45 23.56
N GLY A 395 12.74 3.90 23.24
CA GLY A 395 12.23 3.97 21.87
C GLY A 395 12.32 5.40 21.38
N ILE A 396 12.74 5.61 20.14
CA ILE A 396 12.85 6.94 19.52
C ILE A 396 12.18 6.94 18.14
N VAL A 397 11.51 8.03 17.83
CA VAL A 397 10.92 8.22 16.49
C VAL A 397 12.03 8.26 15.43
N GLU A 398 11.83 7.54 14.36
CA GLU A 398 12.83 7.36 13.30
C GLU A 398 13.34 8.68 12.71
N THR A 399 12.42 9.66 12.52
CA THR A 399 12.77 10.99 12.01
C THR A 399 13.76 11.72 12.92
N VAL A 400 13.57 11.62 14.24
CA VAL A 400 14.48 12.24 15.23
C VAL A 400 15.83 11.52 15.25
N ALA A 401 15.85 10.19 15.14
CA ALA A 401 17.10 9.43 15.08
C ALA A 401 17.91 9.84 13.83
N HIS A 402 17.28 9.91 12.67
CA HIS A 402 17.92 10.33 11.42
C HIS A 402 18.43 11.77 11.47
N TYR A 403 17.66 12.70 12.06
CA TYR A 403 18.10 14.08 12.24
C TYR A 403 19.32 14.17 13.18
N LYS A 404 19.30 13.52 14.35
CA LYS A 404 20.45 13.52 15.26
C LYS A 404 21.73 12.98 14.60
N ALA A 405 21.61 11.94 13.81
CA ALA A 405 22.73 11.41 13.06
C ALA A 405 23.25 12.39 11.98
N ALA A 406 22.37 13.04 11.23
CA ALA A 406 22.74 14.00 10.21
C ALA A 406 23.42 15.24 10.82
N ALA A 407 22.87 15.77 11.91
CA ALA A 407 23.44 16.92 12.63
C ALA A 407 24.82 16.63 13.22
N TYR A 408 25.15 15.37 13.55
CA TYR A 408 26.49 14.98 13.98
C TYR A 408 27.55 15.18 12.87
N PHE A 409 27.20 14.88 11.60
CA PHE A 409 28.09 15.05 10.44
C PHE A 409 28.04 16.46 9.84
N CYS A 410 26.90 17.13 9.97
CA CYS A 410 26.67 18.46 9.46
C CYS A 410 25.78 19.23 10.44
N PRO A 411 26.37 19.97 11.42
CA PRO A 411 25.60 20.71 12.42
C PRO A 411 24.62 21.71 11.81
N ASP A 412 24.99 22.33 10.69
CA ASP A 412 24.19 23.33 9.96
C ASP A 412 23.41 22.69 8.78
N VAL A 413 22.92 21.45 8.94
CA VAL A 413 22.15 20.76 7.88
C VAL A 413 20.85 21.48 7.58
N ASP A 414 20.61 21.77 6.30
CA ASP A 414 19.38 22.42 5.81
C ASP A 414 18.33 21.39 5.38
N PHE A 415 18.80 20.29 4.77
CA PHE A 415 17.95 19.27 4.17
C PHE A 415 18.54 17.88 4.32
N ILE A 416 17.69 16.94 4.69
CA ILE A 416 18.05 15.54 4.82
C ILE A 416 17.18 14.73 3.88
N ILE A 417 17.79 13.84 3.10
CA ILE A 417 17.06 12.83 2.34
C ILE A 417 17.54 11.44 2.73
N ASP A 418 16.62 10.63 3.20
CA ASP A 418 16.82 9.22 3.49
C ASP A 418 16.09 8.38 2.45
N ILE A 419 16.82 7.56 1.70
CA ILE A 419 16.25 6.58 0.78
C ILE A 419 16.53 5.18 1.33
N GLY A 420 15.50 4.64 1.96
CA GLY A 420 15.52 3.30 2.53
C GLY A 420 15.29 2.19 1.50
N GLY A 421 15.01 0.99 1.99
CA GLY A 421 14.64 -0.15 1.15
C GLY A 421 13.25 0.00 0.52
N GLN A 422 12.30 0.62 1.23
CA GLN A 422 10.90 0.70 0.79
C GLN A 422 10.26 2.09 0.89
N ASP A 423 10.91 3.01 1.55
CA ASP A 423 10.41 4.36 1.80
C ASP A 423 11.46 5.42 1.46
N ILE A 424 10.95 6.64 1.25
CA ILE A 424 11.76 7.85 1.11
C ILE A 424 11.26 8.81 2.17
N LYS A 425 12.19 9.36 2.94
CA LYS A 425 11.93 10.39 3.94
C LYS A 425 12.79 11.61 3.64
N CYS A 426 12.17 12.77 3.63
CA CYS A 426 12.87 14.04 3.45
C CYS A 426 12.50 14.98 4.60
N PHE A 427 13.49 15.66 5.13
CA PHE A 427 13.31 16.60 6.24
C PHE A 427 13.92 17.94 5.87
N LYS A 428 13.13 18.99 6.01
CA LYS A 428 13.64 20.35 5.96
C LYS A 428 13.93 20.80 7.39
N ILE A 429 15.12 21.34 7.58
CA ILE A 429 15.59 21.79 8.90
C ILE A 429 15.64 23.31 8.91
N LYS A 430 15.11 23.93 9.95
CA LYS A 430 15.21 25.36 10.23
C LYS A 430 15.47 25.57 11.71
N ASN A 431 16.39 26.46 12.04
CA ASN A 431 16.71 26.78 13.43
C ASN A 431 17.01 25.55 14.28
N ASN A 432 17.76 24.60 13.72
CA ASN A 432 18.11 23.32 14.36
C ASN A 432 16.90 22.46 14.79
N ALA A 433 15.76 22.62 14.13
CA ALA A 433 14.55 21.80 14.34
C ALA A 433 13.98 21.34 13.01
N ILE A 434 13.24 20.22 13.03
CA ILE A 434 12.53 19.71 11.86
C ILE A 434 11.35 20.65 11.56
N ASP A 435 11.44 21.35 10.42
CA ASP A 435 10.43 22.29 9.96
C ASP A 435 9.33 21.62 9.15
N SER A 436 9.71 20.71 8.25
CA SER A 436 8.73 19.92 7.50
C SER A 436 9.24 18.51 7.20
N ILE A 437 8.30 17.57 7.05
CA ILE A 437 8.56 16.15 6.79
C ILE A 437 7.79 15.72 5.54
N MET A 438 8.50 15.24 4.53
CA MET A 438 7.93 14.66 3.33
C MET A 438 8.21 13.17 3.31
N LEU A 439 7.17 12.36 3.27
CA LEU A 439 7.27 10.90 3.36
C LEU A 439 6.62 10.25 2.14
N ASN A 440 7.29 9.27 1.56
CA ASN A 440 6.69 8.34 0.61
C ASN A 440 6.80 6.92 1.14
N GLU A 441 5.78 6.49 1.84
CA GLU A 441 5.66 5.12 2.39
C GLU A 441 4.79 4.22 1.51
N ALA A 442 3.98 4.83 0.64
CA ALA A 442 2.98 4.12 -0.16
C ALA A 442 3.52 3.52 -1.45
N CYS A 443 4.71 3.92 -1.90
CA CYS A 443 5.25 3.45 -3.17
C CYS A 443 6.77 3.29 -3.10
N SER A 444 7.27 2.08 -3.30
CA SER A 444 8.72 1.78 -3.34
C SER A 444 9.40 2.21 -4.64
N SER A 445 8.68 2.85 -5.58
CA SER A 445 9.31 3.44 -6.76
C SER A 445 10.20 4.60 -6.32
N GLY A 446 11.49 4.46 -6.50
CA GLY A 446 12.49 5.38 -5.97
C GLY A 446 13.20 4.90 -4.71
N CYS A 447 12.92 3.69 -4.21
CA CYS A 447 13.58 3.07 -3.05
C CYS A 447 14.54 1.94 -3.46
N GLY A 448 15.35 1.45 -2.52
CA GLY A 448 16.32 0.39 -2.78
C GLY A 448 15.74 -0.91 -3.31
N SER A 449 14.54 -1.30 -2.83
CA SER A 449 13.85 -2.51 -3.30
C SER A 449 13.46 -2.45 -4.79
N PHE A 450 13.35 -1.27 -5.36
CA PHE A 450 13.13 -1.08 -6.79
C PHE A 450 14.34 -1.59 -7.61
N ILE A 451 15.57 -1.15 -7.30
CA ILE A 451 16.79 -1.65 -7.96
C ILE A 451 16.94 -3.15 -7.70
N GLN A 452 16.73 -3.60 -6.46
CA GLN A 452 16.86 -5.01 -6.09
C GLN A 452 15.94 -5.91 -6.93
N THR A 453 14.71 -5.47 -7.20
CA THR A 453 13.76 -6.21 -8.03
C THR A 453 14.28 -6.37 -9.46
N PHE A 454 14.81 -5.29 -10.07
CA PHE A 454 15.33 -5.35 -11.43
C PHE A 454 16.67 -6.09 -11.52
N ALA A 455 17.56 -5.92 -10.55
CA ALA A 455 18.82 -6.68 -10.47
C ALA A 455 18.53 -8.19 -10.43
N GLY A 456 17.64 -8.62 -9.52
CA GLY A 456 17.24 -10.02 -9.40
C GLY A 456 16.54 -10.57 -10.66
N ALA A 457 15.68 -9.78 -11.32
CA ALA A 457 15.05 -10.16 -12.57
C ALA A 457 16.05 -10.36 -13.73
N MET A 458 17.19 -9.68 -13.69
CA MET A 458 18.29 -9.80 -14.65
C MET A 458 19.37 -10.79 -14.22
N GLY A 459 19.21 -11.44 -13.04
CA GLY A 459 20.16 -12.46 -12.55
C GLY A 459 21.42 -11.91 -11.88
N TYR A 460 21.42 -10.67 -11.41
CA TYR A 460 22.54 -10.03 -10.75
C TYR A 460 22.30 -9.78 -9.26
N ASP A 461 23.38 -9.83 -8.49
CA ASP A 461 23.41 -9.26 -7.14
C ASP A 461 23.27 -7.75 -7.21
N ILE A 462 22.61 -7.13 -6.20
CA ILE A 462 22.35 -5.68 -6.19
C ILE A 462 23.65 -4.84 -6.22
N ALA A 463 24.72 -5.28 -5.54
CA ALA A 463 25.97 -4.56 -5.51
C ALA A 463 26.76 -4.69 -6.83
N GLU A 464 26.65 -5.83 -7.48
CA GLU A 464 27.19 -6.05 -8.82
C GLU A 464 26.45 -5.20 -9.85
N PHE A 465 25.13 -5.25 -9.82
CA PHE A 465 24.26 -4.47 -10.72
C PHE A 465 24.54 -2.96 -10.60
N ALA A 466 24.71 -2.46 -9.37
CA ALA A 466 25.08 -1.07 -9.11
C ALA A 466 26.42 -0.68 -9.75
N ARG A 467 27.43 -1.58 -9.69
CA ARG A 467 28.77 -1.32 -10.28
C ARG A 467 28.74 -1.30 -11.80
N LEU A 468 27.91 -2.11 -12.43
CA LEU A 468 27.75 -2.13 -13.89
C LEU A 468 27.33 -0.76 -14.42
N GLY A 469 26.41 -0.07 -13.77
CA GLY A 469 25.87 1.23 -14.20
C GLY A 469 26.87 2.40 -14.12
N LEU A 470 27.98 2.29 -13.34
CA LEU A 470 28.87 3.43 -13.09
C LEU A 470 29.53 3.98 -14.37
N PHE A 471 29.89 3.11 -15.31
CA PHE A 471 30.58 3.46 -16.54
C PHE A 471 29.76 3.12 -17.79
N ALA A 472 28.44 3.08 -17.67
CA ALA A 472 27.53 2.92 -18.79
C ALA A 472 27.78 4.01 -19.84
N LYS A 473 27.86 3.61 -21.11
CA LYS A 473 28.19 4.53 -22.22
C LYS A 473 26.96 5.26 -22.74
N ALA A 474 25.81 4.59 -22.68
CA ALA A 474 24.54 5.03 -23.25
C ALA A 474 23.38 4.74 -22.29
N PRO A 475 23.36 5.34 -21.06
CA PRO A 475 22.33 5.08 -20.07
C PRO A 475 20.92 5.26 -20.66
N VAL A 476 20.05 4.30 -20.47
CA VAL A 476 18.68 4.38 -21.01
C VAL A 476 17.87 5.44 -20.27
N GLU A 477 17.18 6.33 -20.98
CA GLU A 477 16.26 7.30 -20.37
C GLU A 477 14.93 6.63 -20.05
N LEU A 478 14.74 6.27 -18.79
CA LEU A 478 13.55 5.54 -18.31
C LEU A 478 12.49 6.46 -17.69
N GLY A 479 12.80 7.74 -17.49
CA GLY A 479 11.91 8.72 -16.87
C GLY A 479 11.65 8.47 -15.39
N SER A 480 10.56 9.06 -14.88
CA SER A 480 10.12 8.94 -13.48
C SER A 480 8.77 8.21 -13.39
N ARG A 481 8.77 6.90 -13.53
CA ARG A 481 7.56 6.07 -13.49
C ARG A 481 7.52 5.18 -12.26
N CYS A 482 6.32 4.68 -11.89
CA CYS A 482 6.22 3.67 -10.84
C CYS A 482 6.84 2.34 -11.30
N THR A 483 7.13 1.44 -10.37
CA THR A 483 7.79 0.14 -10.63
C THR A 483 7.09 -0.67 -11.71
N VAL A 484 5.76 -0.64 -11.74
CA VAL A 484 4.93 -1.38 -12.71
C VAL A 484 5.15 -0.87 -14.12
N PHE A 485 5.00 0.43 -14.36
CA PHE A 485 5.25 1.04 -15.67
C PHE A 485 6.73 1.01 -16.06
N MET A 486 7.63 1.03 -15.08
CA MET A 486 9.07 0.91 -15.31
C MET A 486 9.43 -0.46 -15.85
N ASN A 487 8.77 -1.53 -15.40
CA ASN A 487 8.99 -2.88 -15.91
C ASN A 487 8.78 -2.96 -17.43
N SER A 488 7.70 -2.36 -17.92
CA SER A 488 7.43 -2.27 -19.36
C SER A 488 8.52 -1.47 -20.11
N SER A 489 8.99 -0.37 -19.50
CA SER A 489 10.06 0.46 -20.11
C SER A 489 11.40 -0.29 -20.16
N VAL A 490 11.75 -0.99 -19.08
CA VAL A 490 12.97 -1.81 -19.03
C VAL A 490 12.93 -2.96 -20.04
N LYS A 491 11.79 -3.65 -20.15
CA LYS A 491 11.62 -4.73 -21.14
C LYS A 491 11.69 -4.19 -22.58
N GLN A 492 11.13 -3.01 -22.81
CA GLN A 492 11.23 -2.40 -24.13
C GLN A 492 12.71 -2.08 -24.44
N ALA A 493 13.42 -1.47 -23.50
CA ALA A 493 14.86 -1.20 -23.66
C ALA A 493 15.68 -2.47 -23.92
N GLN A 494 15.38 -3.59 -23.23
CA GLN A 494 15.99 -4.89 -23.51
C GLN A 494 15.68 -5.41 -24.93
N LYS A 495 14.44 -5.28 -25.39
CA LYS A 495 14.04 -5.64 -26.76
C LYS A 495 14.77 -4.80 -27.80
N ASP A 496 14.99 -3.53 -27.50
CA ASP A 496 15.71 -2.58 -28.36
C ASP A 496 17.23 -2.75 -28.29
N GLY A 497 17.74 -3.69 -27.49
CA GLY A 497 19.16 -4.06 -27.44
C GLY A 497 20.01 -3.27 -26.45
N ALA A 498 19.40 -2.59 -25.46
CA ALA A 498 20.16 -1.91 -24.42
C ALA A 498 20.96 -2.89 -23.56
N SER A 499 22.19 -2.51 -23.19
CA SER A 499 23.02 -3.30 -22.30
C SER A 499 22.52 -3.26 -20.86
N VAL A 500 22.92 -4.24 -20.05
CA VAL A 500 22.58 -4.28 -18.61
C VAL A 500 23.17 -3.08 -17.89
N GLU A 501 24.37 -2.65 -18.29
CA GLU A 501 25.05 -1.46 -17.78
C GLU A 501 24.22 -0.20 -18.00
N ASP A 502 23.72 -0.01 -19.22
CA ASP A 502 22.92 1.16 -19.61
C ASP A 502 21.57 1.18 -18.91
N ILE A 503 20.95 0.02 -18.72
CA ILE A 503 19.71 -0.14 -17.95
C ILE A 503 19.96 0.15 -16.45
N SER A 504 21.05 -0.34 -15.87
CA SER A 504 21.40 -0.10 -14.46
C SER A 504 21.60 1.39 -14.17
N ALA A 505 22.30 2.10 -15.04
CA ALA A 505 22.50 3.55 -14.95
C ALA A 505 21.17 4.31 -15.11
N GLY A 506 20.33 3.90 -16.06
CA GLY A 506 19.00 4.47 -16.28
C GLY A 506 18.05 4.30 -15.08
N LEU A 507 18.07 3.12 -14.44
CA LEU A 507 17.29 2.86 -13.23
C LEU A 507 17.78 3.69 -12.04
N SER A 508 19.11 3.86 -11.90
CA SER A 508 19.69 4.72 -10.85
C SER A 508 19.24 6.18 -11.00
N SER A 509 19.20 6.70 -12.22
CA SER A 509 18.69 8.04 -12.53
C SER A 509 17.19 8.14 -12.30
N SER A 510 16.43 7.11 -12.64
CA SER A 510 14.96 7.07 -12.46
C SER A 510 14.53 7.14 -10.99
N ILE A 511 15.26 6.47 -10.08
CA ILE A 511 15.04 6.56 -8.62
C ILE A 511 15.11 8.01 -8.17
N ILE A 512 16.15 8.70 -8.59
CA ILE A 512 16.38 10.08 -8.19
C ILE A 512 15.32 11.02 -8.76
N LYS A 513 14.94 10.84 -10.03
CA LYS A 513 13.85 11.60 -10.62
C LYS A 513 12.52 11.38 -9.86
N ASN A 514 12.24 10.15 -9.42
CA ASN A 514 11.08 9.88 -8.57
C ASN A 514 11.18 10.60 -7.21
N ALA A 515 12.34 10.57 -6.54
CA ALA A 515 12.55 11.23 -5.27
C ALA A 515 12.39 12.75 -5.40
N VAL A 516 13.06 13.38 -6.37
CA VAL A 516 13.05 14.84 -6.55
C VAL A 516 11.68 15.35 -6.98
N TYR A 517 11.10 14.77 -8.04
CA TYR A 517 9.88 15.32 -8.66
C TYR A 517 8.58 14.87 -8.01
N LYS A 518 8.54 13.71 -7.34
CA LYS A 518 7.29 13.18 -6.78
C LYS A 518 7.20 13.24 -5.26
N VAL A 519 8.34 13.22 -4.56
CA VAL A 519 8.38 13.25 -3.09
C VAL A 519 8.74 14.64 -2.60
N ILE A 520 9.89 15.15 -3.00
CA ILE A 520 10.39 16.47 -2.56
C ILE A 520 9.52 17.59 -3.14
N ARG A 521 9.22 17.54 -4.43
CA ARG A 521 8.39 18.54 -5.15
C ARG A 521 8.84 19.99 -4.95
N ALA A 522 10.13 20.22 -4.73
CA ALA A 522 10.66 21.58 -4.59
C ALA A 522 10.45 22.37 -5.89
N LYS A 523 10.00 23.61 -5.76
CA LYS A 523 9.83 24.53 -6.91
C LYS A 523 11.16 24.96 -7.49
N SER A 524 12.20 25.00 -6.66
CA SER A 524 13.59 25.23 -7.05
C SER A 524 14.56 24.44 -6.19
N ILE A 525 15.77 24.20 -6.70
CA ILE A 525 16.84 23.50 -5.97
C ILE A 525 17.28 24.33 -4.74
N ASP A 526 17.16 25.64 -4.81
CA ASP A 526 17.55 26.54 -3.73
C ASP A 526 16.67 26.42 -2.48
N GLU A 527 15.43 25.93 -2.61
CA GLU A 527 14.56 25.63 -1.47
C GLU A 527 15.10 24.51 -0.57
N LEU A 528 16.00 23.68 -1.07
CA LEU A 528 16.64 22.60 -0.31
C LEU A 528 17.82 23.10 0.56
N GLY A 529 18.16 24.39 0.49
CA GLY A 529 19.31 24.94 1.21
C GLY A 529 20.64 24.54 0.59
N LYS A 530 21.74 24.77 1.33
CA LYS A 530 23.10 24.52 0.87
C LYS A 530 23.69 23.20 1.38
N ASN A 531 23.34 22.86 2.61
CA ASN A 531 23.91 21.72 3.35
C ASN A 531 22.93 20.55 3.29
N ILE A 532 23.11 19.69 2.30
CA ILE A 532 22.24 18.52 2.07
C ILE A 532 22.96 17.27 2.53
N VAL A 533 22.36 16.52 3.46
CA VAL A 533 22.84 15.22 3.92
C VAL A 533 21.98 14.12 3.31
N VAL A 534 22.62 13.15 2.67
CA VAL A 534 21.97 11.97 2.11
C VAL A 534 22.27 10.75 2.96
N GLN A 535 21.25 9.94 3.22
CA GLN A 535 21.34 8.73 4.05
C GLN A 535 20.40 7.63 3.54
N GLY A 536 20.44 6.49 4.17
CA GLY A 536 19.74 5.28 3.74
C GLY A 536 20.63 4.34 2.91
N GLY A 537 20.26 3.06 2.91
CA GLY A 537 21.05 2.02 2.24
C GLY A 537 21.18 2.21 0.73
N THR A 538 20.20 2.88 0.11
CA THR A 538 20.18 3.13 -1.33
C THR A 538 21.32 4.07 -1.78
N PHE A 539 21.72 5.01 -0.93
CA PHE A 539 22.87 5.90 -1.22
C PHE A 539 24.27 5.26 -1.05
N LEU A 540 24.32 4.00 -0.61
CA LEU A 540 25.57 3.20 -0.71
C LEU A 540 25.88 2.82 -2.16
N ASN A 541 24.88 2.93 -3.05
CA ASN A 541 25.06 2.80 -4.50
C ASN A 541 25.60 4.13 -5.07
N ASP A 542 26.85 4.14 -5.50
CA ASP A 542 27.52 5.33 -6.06
C ASP A 542 26.86 5.83 -7.36
N ALA A 543 26.20 4.96 -8.14
CA ALA A 543 25.46 5.37 -9.33
C ALA A 543 24.22 6.19 -8.95
N VAL A 544 23.51 5.80 -7.89
CA VAL A 544 22.37 6.56 -7.35
C VAL A 544 22.83 7.90 -6.76
N LEU A 545 23.90 7.87 -5.96
CA LEU A 545 24.48 9.08 -5.37
C LEU A 545 24.92 10.09 -6.44
N ARG A 546 25.62 9.61 -7.48
CA ARG A 546 26.04 10.46 -8.60
C ARG A 546 24.86 11.01 -9.38
N SER A 547 23.85 10.17 -9.64
CA SER A 547 22.61 10.63 -10.29
C SER A 547 21.93 11.75 -9.50
N PHE A 548 21.95 11.68 -8.17
CA PHE A 548 21.36 12.73 -7.31
C PHE A 548 22.15 14.04 -7.41
N GLU A 549 23.48 13.98 -7.35
CA GLU A 549 24.32 15.18 -7.53
C GLU A 549 24.17 15.81 -8.92
N MET A 550 24.05 14.97 -9.97
CA MET A 550 23.81 15.45 -11.34
C MET A 550 22.44 16.13 -11.48
N GLU A 551 21.39 15.54 -10.89
CA GLU A 551 20.04 16.08 -10.93
C GLU A 551 19.93 17.41 -10.17
N LEU A 552 20.60 17.54 -9.01
CA LEU A 552 20.66 18.78 -8.24
C LEU A 552 21.68 19.80 -8.77
N GLY A 553 22.62 19.40 -9.62
CA GLY A 553 23.73 20.26 -10.05
C GLY A 553 24.66 20.72 -8.91
N ARG A 554 24.71 19.99 -7.78
CA ARG A 554 25.52 20.31 -6.59
C ARG A 554 25.97 19.08 -5.83
N ASN A 555 27.05 19.23 -5.08
CA ASN A 555 27.57 18.17 -4.21
C ASN A 555 26.70 18.03 -2.94
N VAL A 556 26.62 16.80 -2.43
CA VAL A 556 25.94 16.48 -1.19
C VAL A 556 26.88 15.78 -0.20
N ILE A 557 26.49 15.71 1.08
CA ILE A 557 27.23 15.03 2.13
C ILE A 557 26.64 13.62 2.28
N ARG A 558 27.44 12.59 1.99
CA ARG A 558 27.10 11.20 2.28
C ARG A 558 28.05 10.65 3.34
N PRO A 559 27.59 10.44 4.60
CA PRO A 559 28.38 9.71 5.60
C PRO A 559 28.70 8.29 5.13
N ALA A 560 29.87 7.79 5.47
CA ALA A 560 30.27 6.41 5.13
C ALA A 560 29.31 5.36 5.74
N ILE A 561 28.63 5.73 6.81
CA ILE A 561 27.60 4.92 7.48
C ILE A 561 26.17 5.25 7.01
N ALA A 562 25.99 5.77 5.80
CA ALA A 562 24.70 6.23 5.29
C ALA A 562 23.54 5.22 5.54
N GLY A 563 23.82 3.91 5.42
CA GLY A 563 22.84 2.85 5.71
C GLY A 563 22.61 2.58 7.19
N LEU A 564 23.39 3.17 8.10
CA LEU A 564 23.33 2.94 9.56
C LEU A 564 22.88 4.17 10.35
N MET A 565 22.48 5.25 9.67
CA MET A 565 22.21 6.55 10.30
C MET A 565 21.11 6.47 11.35
N GLY A 566 20.02 5.71 11.12
CA GLY A 566 18.98 5.49 12.13
C GLY A 566 19.52 4.85 13.40
N ALA A 567 20.31 3.79 13.28
CA ALA A 567 20.94 3.13 14.44
C ALA A 567 21.98 4.04 15.14
N PHE A 568 22.78 4.78 14.37
CA PHE A 568 23.74 5.72 14.92
C PHE A 568 23.05 6.86 15.69
N GLY A 569 21.97 7.41 15.16
CA GLY A 569 21.14 8.41 15.85
C GLY A 569 20.51 7.87 17.14
N CYS A 570 20.08 6.60 17.14
CA CYS A 570 19.62 5.93 18.35
C CYS A 570 20.74 5.86 19.43
N ALA A 571 21.95 5.49 19.03
CA ALA A 571 23.07 5.44 19.96
C ALA A 571 23.42 6.82 20.54
N LEU A 572 23.41 7.88 19.72
CA LEU A 572 23.57 9.27 20.16
C LEU A 572 22.45 9.69 21.14
N PHE A 573 21.21 9.32 20.83
CA PHE A 573 20.07 9.60 21.71
C PHE A 573 20.18 8.86 23.07
N ALA A 574 20.56 7.58 23.03
CA ALA A 574 20.79 6.80 24.26
C ALA A 574 21.87 7.45 25.13
N LYS A 575 22.97 7.92 24.51
CA LYS A 575 24.03 8.68 25.20
C LYS A 575 23.48 9.94 25.85
N GLU A 576 22.71 10.74 25.14
CA GLU A 576 22.12 11.99 25.64
C GLU A 576 21.18 11.73 26.82
N LYS A 577 20.26 10.78 26.69
CA LYS A 577 19.27 10.43 27.72
C LYS A 577 19.88 9.75 28.96
N SER A 578 21.07 9.21 28.83
CA SER A 578 21.77 8.58 29.97
C SER A 578 22.61 9.55 30.80
N GLN A 579 22.70 10.83 30.42
CA GLN A 579 23.42 11.84 31.18
C GLN A 579 22.78 11.97 32.58
N GLY A 580 23.60 11.79 33.63
CA GLY A 580 23.14 11.81 35.03
C GLY A 580 22.43 10.53 35.52
N ARG A 581 22.38 9.47 34.69
CA ARG A 581 21.89 8.15 35.13
C ARG A 581 23.04 7.27 35.59
N ASP A 582 22.97 6.77 36.81
CA ASP A 582 23.85 5.72 37.33
C ASP A 582 23.27 4.34 36.96
N GLY A 583 24.11 3.45 36.40
CA GLY A 583 23.75 2.07 36.09
C GLY A 583 24.00 1.65 34.67
N LYS A 584 23.64 0.39 34.38
CA LYS A 584 23.76 -0.25 33.08
C LYS A 584 22.43 -0.18 32.31
N SER A 585 22.49 -0.40 31.00
CA SER A 585 21.30 -0.61 30.18
C SER A 585 20.46 -1.80 30.64
N GLY A 586 19.16 -1.73 30.44
CA GLY A 586 18.23 -2.85 30.64
C GLY A 586 18.29 -3.93 29.58
N VAL A 587 19.15 -3.78 28.55
CA VAL A 587 19.29 -4.76 27.48
C VAL A 587 19.75 -6.11 28.03
N LEU A 588 19.19 -7.22 27.53
CA LEU A 588 19.49 -8.57 27.99
C LEU A 588 21.00 -8.84 28.04
N THR A 589 21.45 -9.38 29.15
CA THR A 589 22.85 -9.83 29.35
C THR A 589 23.12 -11.09 28.53
N LYS A 590 24.40 -11.46 28.36
CA LYS A 590 24.79 -12.69 27.63
C LYS A 590 24.08 -13.93 28.18
N ALA A 591 24.03 -14.13 29.49
CA ALA A 591 23.37 -15.27 30.13
C ALA A 591 21.84 -15.28 29.84
N GLN A 592 21.19 -14.13 29.83
CA GLN A 592 19.77 -14.01 29.51
C GLN A 592 19.48 -14.25 28.03
N LEU A 593 20.42 -13.90 27.13
CA LEU A 593 20.29 -14.19 25.71
C LEU A 593 20.41 -15.68 25.40
N GLU A 594 21.33 -16.40 26.08
CA GLU A 594 21.50 -17.85 25.95
C GLU A 594 20.22 -18.63 26.32
N GLU A 595 19.40 -18.08 27.22
CA GLU A 595 18.11 -18.65 27.60
C GLU A 595 16.92 -18.03 26.88
N PHE A 596 17.15 -17.03 26.01
CA PHE A 596 16.09 -16.27 25.37
C PHE A 596 15.31 -17.11 24.35
N ALA A 597 14.02 -17.27 24.62
CA ALA A 597 13.09 -17.93 23.71
C ALA A 597 11.71 -17.25 23.77
N TYR A 598 10.96 -17.38 22.71
CA TYR A 598 9.59 -16.89 22.66
C TYR A 598 8.71 -17.78 21.79
N ASN A 599 7.40 -17.68 22.00
CA ASN A 599 6.42 -18.27 21.10
C ASN A 599 5.40 -17.22 20.68
N SER A 600 4.85 -17.35 19.49
CA SER A 600 3.82 -16.46 18.97
C SER A 600 2.51 -17.21 18.72
N ARG A 601 1.38 -16.57 19.06
CA ARG A 601 0.04 -17.10 18.83
C ARG A 601 -0.83 -16.05 18.18
N ALA A 602 -1.54 -16.44 17.14
CA ALA A 602 -2.57 -15.63 16.51
C ALA A 602 -3.90 -15.78 17.26
N VAL A 603 -4.58 -14.66 17.53
CA VAL A 603 -5.88 -14.64 18.22
C VAL A 603 -6.76 -13.56 17.62
N GLN A 604 -8.04 -13.84 17.42
CA GLN A 604 -9.03 -12.81 17.07
C GLN A 604 -9.53 -12.11 18.33
N CYS A 605 -9.53 -10.77 18.32
CA CYS A 605 -10.00 -9.96 19.45
C CYS A 605 -11.52 -9.98 19.54
N GLY A 606 -12.08 -10.38 20.68
CA GLY A 606 -13.53 -10.33 20.94
C GLY A 606 -14.01 -9.03 21.62
N GLY A 607 -13.19 -7.98 21.70
CA GLY A 607 -13.48 -6.78 22.51
C GLY A 607 -14.44 -5.78 21.87
N CYS A 608 -14.68 -5.83 20.56
CA CYS A 608 -15.62 -4.98 19.80
C CYS A 608 -15.82 -5.55 18.39
N GLY A 609 -16.72 -4.96 17.59
CA GLY A 609 -17.01 -5.37 16.20
C GLY A 609 -15.84 -5.32 15.22
N ALA A 610 -14.73 -4.65 15.57
CA ALA A 610 -13.54 -4.61 14.71
C ALA A 610 -12.77 -5.94 14.60
N HIS A 611 -13.02 -6.92 15.49
CA HIS A 611 -12.45 -8.26 15.49
C HIS A 611 -10.97 -8.35 15.09
N CYS A 612 -10.12 -7.45 15.65
CA CYS A 612 -8.71 -7.32 15.29
C CYS A 612 -7.98 -8.66 15.34
N ASN A 613 -7.17 -8.93 14.34
CA ASN A 613 -6.26 -10.08 14.33
C ASN A 613 -5.01 -9.73 15.16
N LEU A 614 -4.94 -10.29 16.36
CA LEU A 614 -3.83 -10.06 17.29
C LEU A 614 -2.76 -11.12 17.13
N THR A 615 -1.49 -10.71 17.21
CA THR A 615 -0.35 -11.60 17.44
C THR A 615 0.12 -11.41 18.88
N ILE A 616 0.03 -12.47 19.67
CA ILE A 616 0.47 -12.49 21.08
C ILE A 616 1.80 -13.23 21.13
N ILE A 617 2.85 -12.52 21.53
CA ILE A 617 4.18 -13.08 21.76
C ILE A 617 4.37 -13.24 23.27
N ARG A 618 4.78 -14.43 23.68
CA ARG A 618 5.13 -14.74 25.08
C ARG A 618 6.60 -15.11 25.14
N PHE A 619 7.35 -14.39 25.95
CA PHE A 619 8.74 -14.66 26.24
C PHE A 619 8.85 -15.71 27.38
N ASN A 620 9.94 -16.47 27.41
CA ASN A 620 10.18 -17.51 28.40
C ASN A 620 10.28 -16.98 29.84
N ASP A 621 10.60 -15.69 30.01
CA ASP A 621 10.62 -15.00 31.31
C ASP A 621 9.24 -14.52 31.79
N GLY A 622 8.16 -14.85 31.06
CA GLY A 622 6.78 -14.52 31.43
C GLY A 622 6.29 -13.18 30.89
N ARG A 623 7.16 -12.35 30.29
CA ARG A 623 6.73 -11.11 29.62
C ARG A 623 5.85 -11.43 28.42
N ARG A 624 4.98 -10.49 28.07
CA ARG A 624 4.04 -10.61 26.94
C ARG A 624 4.07 -9.36 26.09
N PHE A 625 4.04 -9.55 24.78
CA PHE A 625 3.83 -8.48 23.80
C PHE A 625 2.61 -8.81 22.92
N THR A 626 1.82 -7.80 22.58
CA THR A 626 0.65 -7.97 21.71
C THR A 626 0.74 -6.95 20.58
N SER A 627 0.58 -7.42 19.34
CA SER A 627 0.53 -6.57 18.14
C SER A 627 -0.75 -6.83 17.34
N GLY A 628 -1.04 -5.98 16.34
CA GLY A 628 -2.23 -6.07 15.50
C GLY A 628 -3.49 -5.49 16.14
N ASN A 629 -3.40 -4.95 17.36
CA ASN A 629 -4.52 -4.28 18.04
C ASN A 629 -4.73 -2.86 17.48
N ARG A 630 -6.00 -2.54 17.18
CA ARG A 630 -6.44 -1.19 16.78
C ARG A 630 -6.73 -0.28 17.99
N CYS A 631 -6.72 -0.81 19.20
CA CYS A 631 -6.90 -0.07 20.46
C CYS A 631 -6.26 -0.82 21.64
N GLU A 632 -6.13 -0.14 22.77
CA GLU A 632 -5.49 -0.66 23.97
C GLU A 632 -6.24 -1.86 24.58
N LYS A 633 -7.56 -1.97 24.37
CA LYS A 633 -8.35 -3.14 24.82
C LYS A 633 -7.80 -4.44 24.21
N GLY A 634 -7.41 -4.41 22.93
CA GLY A 634 -6.78 -5.56 22.28
C GLY A 634 -5.47 -5.99 22.91
N ALA A 635 -4.68 -5.04 23.42
CA ALA A 635 -3.46 -5.29 24.17
C ALA A 635 -3.71 -5.67 25.66
N GLY A 636 -4.96 -5.58 26.14
CA GLY A 636 -5.33 -5.84 27.52
C GLY A 636 -5.04 -4.67 28.47
N ILE A 637 -4.82 -3.47 27.94
CA ILE A 637 -4.54 -2.26 28.72
C ILE A 637 -5.87 -1.58 29.06
N LYS A 638 -6.11 -1.30 30.34
CA LYS A 638 -7.26 -0.50 30.79
C LYS A 638 -6.84 0.95 30.93
N ILE A 639 -7.50 1.84 30.17
CA ILE A 639 -7.33 3.29 30.32
C ILE A 639 -8.50 3.81 31.17
N THR A 640 -8.19 4.51 32.24
CA THR A 640 -9.17 4.99 33.24
C THR A 640 -9.51 6.48 33.11
N ASP A 641 -8.66 7.27 32.44
CA ASP A 641 -8.86 8.72 32.28
C ASP A 641 -8.66 9.14 30.82
N ARG A 642 -9.77 9.19 30.08
CA ARG A 642 -9.76 9.49 28.65
C ARG A 642 -10.77 10.59 28.34
N THR A 643 -10.31 11.63 27.66
CA THR A 643 -11.19 12.62 27.04
C THR A 643 -12.10 11.95 26.00
N GLU A 644 -13.37 12.28 25.98
CA GLU A 644 -14.35 11.69 25.05
C GLU A 644 -13.92 11.95 23.59
N ASN A 645 -14.09 10.93 22.75
CA ASN A 645 -13.68 10.99 21.36
C ASN A 645 -14.86 11.35 20.46
N MET A 646 -14.75 12.44 19.73
CA MET A 646 -15.81 12.95 18.88
C MET A 646 -16.28 11.97 17.81
N ILE A 647 -15.37 11.14 17.27
CA ILE A 647 -15.70 10.12 16.25
C ILE A 647 -16.68 9.10 16.83
N GLU A 648 -16.39 8.58 18.05
CA GLU A 648 -17.26 7.61 18.71
C GLU A 648 -18.62 8.23 19.08
N TYR A 649 -18.63 9.48 19.52
CA TYR A 649 -19.86 10.21 19.82
C TYR A 649 -20.75 10.36 18.58
N LYS A 650 -20.20 10.85 17.47
CA LYS A 650 -20.91 11.01 16.20
C LYS A 650 -21.47 9.70 15.67
N TYR A 651 -20.65 8.66 15.66
CA TYR A 651 -21.04 7.35 15.18
C TYR A 651 -22.27 6.80 15.95
N ASN A 652 -22.18 6.81 17.29
CA ASN A 652 -23.29 6.38 18.14
C ASN A 652 -24.55 7.23 17.94
N LYS A 653 -24.39 8.54 17.74
CA LYS A 653 -25.49 9.46 17.47
C LYS A 653 -26.20 9.12 16.15
N ILE A 654 -25.45 8.83 15.09
CA ILE A 654 -26.01 8.40 13.79
C ILE A 654 -26.80 7.09 13.94
N LEU A 655 -26.28 6.10 14.66
CA LEU A 655 -26.97 4.84 14.87
C LEU A 655 -28.30 5.03 15.63
N SER A 656 -28.34 5.96 16.60
CA SER A 656 -29.56 6.22 17.42
C SER A 656 -30.75 6.70 16.61
N TYR A 657 -30.57 7.17 15.39
CA TYR A 657 -31.67 7.59 14.53
C TYR A 657 -32.54 6.42 14.02
N ALA A 658 -32.09 5.18 14.10
CA ALA A 658 -32.88 4.00 13.80
C ALA A 658 -33.79 3.55 14.96
N ASP A 659 -33.55 4.06 16.16
CA ASP A 659 -34.36 3.69 17.35
C ASP A 659 -35.77 4.27 17.33
N ASN A 660 -36.02 5.31 16.55
CA ASN A 660 -37.28 5.96 16.39
C ASN A 660 -38.20 5.16 15.45
N LYS A 661 -39.07 4.30 16.04
CA LYS A 661 -39.95 3.46 15.26
C LYS A 661 -41.41 3.96 15.36
N PRO A 662 -42.17 4.00 14.24
CA PRO A 662 -43.60 4.27 14.29
C PRO A 662 -44.33 3.10 14.94
N ALA A 663 -45.43 3.39 15.68
CA ALA A 663 -46.22 2.37 16.40
C ALA A 663 -46.85 1.30 15.47
N LYS A 664 -47.17 1.68 14.22
CA LYS A 664 -47.64 0.80 13.14
C LYS A 664 -46.93 1.18 11.86
N PRO A 665 -45.81 0.55 11.54
CA PRO A 665 -45.06 0.87 10.31
C PRO A 665 -45.84 0.47 9.05
N ILE A 666 -45.77 1.30 8.02
CA ILE A 666 -46.29 1.04 6.69
C ILE A 666 -45.49 -0.06 6.01
N ALA A 667 -44.16 0.06 6.10
CA ALA A 667 -43.21 -0.88 5.57
C ALA A 667 -41.83 -0.65 6.24
N LYS A 668 -40.90 -1.60 6.09
CA LYS A 668 -39.50 -1.50 6.52
C LYS A 668 -38.65 -0.94 5.40
N VAL A 669 -38.02 0.20 5.63
CA VAL A 669 -37.10 0.82 4.69
C VAL A 669 -35.66 0.66 5.15
N GLY A 670 -34.84 0.09 4.29
CA GLY A 670 -33.38 -0.06 4.51
C GLY A 670 -32.64 1.23 4.17
N LEU A 671 -31.80 1.73 5.08
CA LEU A 671 -30.84 2.79 4.83
C LEU A 671 -29.41 2.23 4.99
N PRO A 672 -28.57 2.27 3.95
CA PRO A 672 -27.19 1.80 4.07
C PRO A 672 -26.36 2.76 4.92
N LEU A 673 -25.54 2.25 5.84
CA LEU A 673 -24.53 3.01 6.56
C LEU A 673 -23.36 3.30 5.63
N ALA A 674 -23.56 4.21 4.68
CA ALA A 674 -22.60 4.48 3.61
C ALA A 674 -22.66 5.94 3.14
N LEU A 675 -21.48 6.44 2.74
CA LEU A 675 -21.29 7.75 2.09
C LEU A 675 -22.06 8.88 2.77
N SER A 676 -22.94 9.59 2.03
CA SER A 676 -23.68 10.76 2.53
C SER A 676 -24.63 10.48 3.68
N TYR A 677 -25.03 9.21 3.94
CA TYR A 677 -25.86 8.89 5.09
C TYR A 677 -25.17 9.15 6.43
N TYR A 678 -23.83 9.18 6.50
CA TYR A 678 -23.11 9.61 7.70
C TYR A 678 -23.26 11.10 8.04
N ASP A 679 -23.77 11.90 7.12
CA ASP A 679 -24.16 13.31 7.36
C ASP A 679 -25.67 13.50 7.39
N LEU A 680 -26.40 12.86 6.48
CA LEU A 680 -27.81 13.09 6.21
C LEU A 680 -28.75 12.06 6.86
N MET A 681 -28.24 11.16 7.69
CA MET A 681 -29.09 10.20 8.43
C MET A 681 -30.15 10.88 9.29
N PRO A 682 -29.85 11.98 10.01
CA PRO A 682 -30.86 12.71 10.77
C PRO A 682 -32.02 13.17 9.91
N PHE A 683 -31.76 13.70 8.75
CA PHE A 683 -32.75 14.17 7.78
C PHE A 683 -33.62 13.03 7.24
N PHE A 684 -32.98 12.01 6.63
CA PHE A 684 -33.70 10.94 5.95
C PHE A 684 -34.46 10.01 6.93
N SER A 685 -33.81 9.65 8.05
CA SER A 685 -34.49 8.85 9.07
C SER A 685 -35.72 9.56 9.62
N THR A 686 -35.59 10.85 9.97
CA THR A 686 -36.74 11.64 10.49
C THR A 686 -37.85 11.80 9.45
N LEU A 687 -37.46 12.03 8.17
CA LEU A 687 -38.42 12.15 7.07
C LEU A 687 -39.22 10.86 6.89
N LEU A 688 -38.56 9.72 6.74
CA LEU A 688 -39.16 8.42 6.47
C LEU A 688 -39.99 7.92 7.67
N THR A 689 -39.47 8.05 8.89
CA THR A 689 -40.19 7.68 10.12
C THR A 689 -41.44 8.54 10.30
N SER A 690 -41.38 9.85 10.00
CA SER A 690 -42.54 10.74 10.06
C SER A 690 -43.57 10.47 8.98
N LEU A 691 -43.18 9.83 7.88
CA LEU A 691 -44.11 9.33 6.85
C LEU A 691 -44.71 7.95 7.21
N GLY A 692 -44.24 7.32 8.28
CA GLY A 692 -44.79 6.05 8.80
C GLY A 692 -43.94 4.81 8.45
N PHE A 693 -42.71 4.95 7.93
CA PHE A 693 -41.83 3.82 7.65
C PHE A 693 -40.98 3.44 8.88
N GLU A 694 -40.74 2.15 9.09
CA GLU A 694 -39.69 1.67 10.01
C GLU A 694 -38.31 1.71 9.33
N VAL A 695 -37.42 2.52 9.84
CA VAL A 695 -36.05 2.62 9.33
C VAL A 695 -35.21 1.48 9.89
N VAL A 696 -34.58 0.73 9.00
CA VAL A 696 -33.64 -0.36 9.31
C VAL A 696 -32.27 0.00 8.73
N LEU A 697 -31.24 0.05 9.56
CA LEU A 697 -29.86 0.27 9.09
C LEU A 697 -29.21 -1.04 8.66
N SER A 698 -28.26 -0.96 7.74
CA SER A 698 -27.35 -2.07 7.46
C SER A 698 -26.52 -2.43 8.69
N GLU A 699 -25.74 -3.50 8.64
CA GLU A 699 -24.82 -3.87 9.72
C GLU A 699 -23.69 -2.85 9.84
N GLU A 700 -23.04 -2.82 11.00
CA GLU A 700 -21.80 -2.08 11.19
C GLU A 700 -20.75 -2.57 10.19
N SER A 701 -20.00 -1.65 9.61
CA SER A 701 -18.98 -1.97 8.61
C SER A 701 -17.84 -2.79 9.22
N THR A 702 -17.52 -3.88 8.55
CA THR A 702 -16.41 -4.76 8.86
C THR A 702 -15.76 -5.19 7.55
N ARG A 703 -14.65 -5.90 7.61
CA ARG A 703 -14.06 -6.50 6.41
C ARG A 703 -15.00 -7.51 5.72
N ASP A 704 -15.83 -8.19 6.49
CA ASP A 704 -16.85 -9.11 5.95
C ASP A 704 -17.91 -8.35 5.12
N THR A 705 -18.22 -7.10 5.47
CA THR A 705 -19.08 -6.23 4.67
C THR A 705 -18.48 -6.01 3.27
N TYR A 706 -17.17 -5.79 3.15
CA TYR A 706 -16.49 -5.71 1.86
C TYR A 706 -16.62 -7.02 1.07
N TYR A 707 -16.34 -8.17 1.70
CA TYR A 707 -16.41 -9.48 1.03
C TYR A 707 -17.82 -9.83 0.55
N LYS A 708 -18.86 -9.50 1.33
CA LYS A 708 -20.26 -9.69 0.91
C LYS A 708 -20.58 -8.99 -0.43
N GLY A 709 -20.06 -7.78 -0.62
CA GLY A 709 -20.32 -6.97 -1.81
C GLY A 709 -19.32 -7.13 -2.97
N GLN A 710 -18.22 -7.84 -2.76
CA GLN A 710 -17.06 -7.84 -3.65
C GLN A 710 -17.37 -8.15 -5.11
N GLN A 711 -18.27 -9.11 -5.37
CA GLN A 711 -18.60 -9.56 -6.73
C GLN A 711 -19.39 -8.52 -7.54
N THR A 712 -20.03 -7.56 -6.89
CA THR A 712 -20.80 -6.51 -7.56
C THR A 712 -20.03 -5.19 -7.73
N ILE A 713 -18.78 -5.11 -7.25
CA ILE A 713 -17.94 -3.91 -7.39
C ILE A 713 -17.48 -3.77 -8.85
N PRO A 714 -17.86 -2.67 -9.54
CA PRO A 714 -17.58 -2.53 -10.98
C PRO A 714 -16.14 -2.10 -11.30
N SER A 715 -15.41 -1.57 -10.33
CA SER A 715 -14.04 -1.06 -10.53
C SER A 715 -13.21 -1.15 -9.27
N ASP A 716 -11.99 -1.68 -9.40
CA ASP A 716 -11.03 -1.72 -8.32
C ASP A 716 -10.51 -0.32 -7.93
N THR A 717 -10.58 0.65 -8.85
CA THR A 717 -10.06 2.01 -8.63
C THR A 717 -11.01 2.92 -7.84
N VAL A 718 -12.26 2.52 -7.60
CA VAL A 718 -13.20 3.30 -6.79
C VAL A 718 -12.74 3.33 -5.32
N CYS A 719 -13.01 4.43 -4.62
CA CYS A 719 -12.60 4.59 -3.23
C CYS A 719 -13.23 3.52 -2.31
N TYR A 720 -12.51 3.13 -1.26
CA TYR A 720 -12.93 2.08 -0.33
C TYR A 720 -14.31 2.31 0.32
N PRO A 721 -14.67 3.54 0.74
CA PRO A 721 -16.01 3.83 1.22
C PRO A 721 -17.14 3.46 0.25
N ALA A 722 -16.91 3.64 -1.04
CA ALA A 722 -17.87 3.26 -2.07
C ALA A 722 -17.94 1.74 -2.28
N LYS A 723 -16.80 1.03 -2.18
CA LYS A 723 -16.77 -0.44 -2.23
C LYS A 723 -17.60 -1.06 -1.09
N LEU A 724 -17.54 -0.50 0.11
CA LEU A 724 -18.34 -0.95 1.25
C LEU A 724 -19.85 -0.82 1.02
N CYS A 725 -20.29 0.16 0.21
CA CYS A 725 -21.73 0.31 -0.12
C CYS A 725 -22.35 -0.98 -0.65
N HIS A 726 -21.61 -1.73 -1.50
CA HIS A 726 -22.07 -2.99 -2.06
C HIS A 726 -22.43 -4.01 -0.97
N GLY A 727 -21.59 -4.15 0.05
CA GLY A 727 -21.85 -5.03 1.19
C GLY A 727 -22.99 -4.53 2.09
N HIS A 728 -23.15 -3.22 2.23
CA HIS A 728 -24.29 -2.65 2.97
C HIS A 728 -25.63 -2.95 2.27
N ILE A 729 -25.64 -2.92 0.93
CA ILE A 729 -26.83 -3.32 0.15
C ILE A 729 -27.14 -4.80 0.39
N GLU A 730 -26.15 -5.68 0.30
CA GLU A 730 -26.35 -7.12 0.60
C GLU A 730 -26.83 -7.35 2.03
N SER A 731 -26.27 -6.63 3.02
CA SER A 731 -26.73 -6.71 4.42
C SER A 731 -28.21 -6.32 4.59
N LEU A 732 -28.69 -5.31 3.86
CA LEU A 732 -30.09 -4.90 3.90
C LEU A 732 -31.02 -5.92 3.21
N LEU A 733 -30.57 -6.51 2.11
CA LEU A 733 -31.30 -7.60 1.44
C LEU A 733 -31.39 -8.82 2.37
N ASP A 734 -30.32 -9.19 3.06
CA ASP A 734 -30.30 -10.28 4.05
C ASP A 734 -31.26 -10.02 5.23
N LYS A 735 -31.41 -8.75 5.65
CA LYS A 735 -32.35 -8.33 6.70
C LYS A 735 -33.82 -8.36 6.26
N GLY A 736 -34.08 -8.60 4.98
CA GLY A 736 -35.45 -8.71 4.44
C GLY A 736 -36.23 -7.42 4.56
N VAL A 737 -35.66 -6.27 4.29
CA VAL A 737 -36.35 -4.99 4.22
C VAL A 737 -37.31 -4.97 3.02
N ASP A 738 -38.45 -4.27 3.10
CA ASP A 738 -39.40 -4.18 1.99
C ASP A 738 -38.82 -3.43 0.79
N PHE A 739 -37.98 -2.43 1.04
CA PHE A 739 -37.18 -1.74 0.03
C PHE A 739 -35.99 -1.02 0.67
N ILE A 740 -34.94 -0.78 -0.14
CA ILE A 740 -33.81 0.06 0.20
C ILE A 740 -34.05 1.43 -0.41
N PHE A 741 -33.86 2.49 0.39
CA PHE A 741 -33.96 3.85 -0.08
C PHE A 741 -32.56 4.47 -0.16
N TYR A 742 -32.12 4.82 -1.39
CA TYR A 742 -30.81 5.43 -1.59
C TYR A 742 -30.86 6.48 -2.71
N PRO A 743 -31.05 7.77 -2.40
CA PRO A 743 -31.23 8.80 -3.42
C PRO A 743 -29.93 9.16 -4.13
N CYS A 744 -30.02 9.52 -5.40
CA CYS A 744 -28.96 10.21 -6.14
C CYS A 744 -29.05 11.71 -5.85
N MET A 745 -27.92 12.30 -5.43
CA MET A 745 -27.87 13.70 -4.99
C MET A 745 -26.66 14.42 -5.58
N SER A 746 -26.86 15.15 -6.68
CA SER A 746 -25.78 15.97 -7.29
C SER A 746 -25.37 17.10 -6.36
N TYR A 747 -26.33 17.71 -5.65
CA TYR A 747 -26.14 18.79 -4.71
C TYR A 747 -26.33 18.31 -3.28
N ASN A 748 -25.43 18.75 -2.39
CA ASN A 748 -25.58 18.61 -0.95
C ASN A 748 -26.35 19.83 -0.36
N ALA A 749 -26.47 19.91 0.96
CA ALA A 749 -26.97 21.10 1.61
C ALA A 749 -26.05 22.30 1.32
N ASP A 750 -26.68 23.43 0.97
CA ASP A 750 -25.97 24.68 0.81
C ASP A 750 -25.66 25.27 2.21
N GLU A 751 -24.36 25.34 2.54
CA GLU A 751 -23.88 25.92 3.81
C GLU A 751 -23.55 27.42 3.68
N GLY A 752 -23.70 28.00 2.49
CA GLY A 752 -23.46 29.41 2.23
C GLY A 752 -21.98 29.84 2.32
N GLN A 753 -21.04 28.88 2.26
CA GLN A 753 -19.60 29.11 2.50
C GLN A 753 -18.72 28.63 1.33
N SER A 754 -19.32 28.37 0.19
CA SER A 754 -18.62 27.87 -1.00
C SER A 754 -19.26 28.40 -2.28
N ASP A 755 -18.49 28.40 -3.39
CA ASP A 755 -18.97 28.86 -4.70
C ASP A 755 -20.08 27.95 -5.25
N ASN A 756 -20.08 26.69 -4.82
CA ASN A 756 -21.10 25.70 -5.12
C ASN A 756 -21.16 24.63 -4.02
N HIS A 757 -22.17 23.75 -4.06
CA HIS A 757 -22.39 22.72 -3.02
C HIS A 757 -22.58 21.32 -3.63
N TYR A 758 -21.72 20.96 -4.57
CA TYR A 758 -21.74 19.63 -5.19
C TYR A 758 -21.32 18.52 -4.21
N ASN A 759 -21.88 17.33 -4.43
CA ASN A 759 -21.29 16.08 -3.99
C ASN A 759 -20.26 15.61 -5.03
N CYS A 760 -19.24 14.85 -4.61
CA CYS A 760 -18.36 14.19 -5.57
C CYS A 760 -19.18 13.21 -6.43
N PRO A 761 -18.76 12.90 -7.68
CA PRO A 761 -19.52 12.01 -8.58
C PRO A 761 -19.86 10.65 -7.97
N VAL A 762 -18.98 10.09 -7.14
CA VAL A 762 -19.22 8.82 -6.44
C VAL A 762 -20.37 8.97 -5.43
N VAL A 763 -20.33 9.97 -4.56
CA VAL A 763 -21.43 10.22 -3.60
C VAL A 763 -22.73 10.53 -4.31
N ALA A 764 -22.67 11.30 -5.41
CA ALA A 764 -23.86 11.77 -6.13
C ALA A 764 -24.61 10.65 -6.85
N TYR A 765 -23.91 9.70 -7.50
CA TYR A 765 -24.49 8.77 -8.47
C TYR A 765 -24.23 7.30 -8.16
N TYR A 766 -23.66 6.96 -7.02
CA TYR A 766 -23.35 5.58 -6.69
C TYR A 766 -24.56 4.65 -6.65
N PRO A 767 -25.78 5.09 -6.26
CA PRO A 767 -26.99 4.27 -6.36
C PRO A 767 -27.24 3.69 -7.76
N GLU A 768 -26.94 4.44 -8.83
CA GLU A 768 -27.04 3.96 -10.21
C GLU A 768 -26.07 2.79 -10.47
N LEU A 769 -24.82 2.91 -10.01
CA LEU A 769 -23.83 1.86 -10.16
C LEU A 769 -24.21 0.60 -9.36
N LEU A 770 -24.72 0.76 -8.17
CA LEU A 770 -25.21 -0.36 -7.33
C LEU A 770 -26.30 -1.13 -8.04
N LYS A 771 -27.31 -0.42 -8.59
CA LYS A 771 -28.42 -1.03 -9.32
C LYS A 771 -27.98 -1.70 -10.61
N ALA A 772 -27.06 -1.07 -11.37
CA ALA A 772 -26.56 -1.60 -12.63
C ALA A 772 -25.69 -2.84 -12.47
N ASN A 773 -25.09 -3.07 -11.31
CA ASN A 773 -24.12 -4.14 -11.07
C ASN A 773 -24.61 -5.20 -10.06
N ASN A 774 -25.87 -5.16 -9.64
CA ASN A 774 -26.45 -6.13 -8.73
C ASN A 774 -27.82 -6.61 -9.23
N ASP A 775 -27.86 -7.81 -9.77
CA ASP A 775 -29.07 -8.43 -10.36
C ASP A 775 -30.22 -8.65 -9.36
N LYS A 776 -29.95 -8.57 -8.06
CA LYS A 776 -30.99 -8.66 -7.00
C LYS A 776 -31.80 -7.38 -6.84
N LEU A 777 -31.29 -6.25 -7.37
CA LEU A 777 -31.93 -4.94 -7.26
C LEU A 777 -32.84 -4.66 -8.46
N ASN A 778 -34.03 -4.16 -8.14
CA ASN A 778 -35.05 -3.77 -9.13
C ASN A 778 -35.82 -2.54 -8.63
N ASP A 779 -36.76 -2.02 -9.46
CA ASP A 779 -37.54 -0.82 -9.13
C ASP A 779 -38.47 -0.98 -7.90
N ASP A 780 -38.79 -2.22 -7.50
CA ASP A 780 -39.65 -2.50 -6.36
C ASP A 780 -38.91 -2.51 -5.03
N ASN A 781 -37.69 -3.00 -5.01
CA ASN A 781 -36.88 -3.19 -3.80
C ASN A 781 -35.73 -2.21 -3.63
N PHE A 782 -35.41 -1.39 -4.67
CA PHE A 782 -34.37 -0.37 -4.60
C PHE A 782 -34.87 0.96 -5.17
N ILE A 783 -35.19 1.87 -4.26
CA ILE A 783 -35.79 3.17 -4.58
C ILE A 783 -34.71 4.26 -4.53
N MET A 784 -34.36 4.80 -5.70
CA MET A 784 -33.25 5.77 -5.84
C MET A 784 -33.70 7.07 -6.55
N PRO A 785 -34.53 7.91 -5.92
CA PRO A 785 -34.94 9.17 -6.53
C PRO A 785 -33.76 10.14 -6.67
N TYR A 786 -33.78 10.98 -7.72
CA TYR A 786 -32.91 12.16 -7.79
C TYR A 786 -33.47 13.27 -6.91
N LEU A 787 -32.68 13.70 -5.92
CA LEU A 787 -33.09 14.71 -4.95
C LEU A 787 -32.12 15.90 -4.93
N ASP A 788 -32.71 17.09 -4.84
CA ASP A 788 -32.05 18.31 -4.41
C ASP A 788 -32.70 18.76 -3.11
N ILE A 789 -31.98 18.55 -1.99
CA ILE A 789 -32.50 18.86 -0.66
C ILE A 789 -32.66 20.34 -0.38
N ASN A 790 -32.09 21.23 -1.20
CA ASN A 790 -32.23 22.67 -1.05
C ASN A 790 -33.62 23.16 -1.56
N ILE A 791 -34.31 22.37 -2.37
CA ILE A 791 -35.60 22.73 -2.99
C ILE A 791 -36.74 21.88 -2.42
N LYS A 792 -37.39 22.31 -1.35
CA LYS A 792 -38.46 21.56 -0.65
C LYS A 792 -39.55 21.00 -1.58
N LYS A 793 -39.99 21.79 -2.57
CA LYS A 793 -41.00 21.36 -3.54
C LYS A 793 -40.51 20.25 -4.44
N HIS A 794 -39.24 20.26 -4.78
CA HIS A 794 -38.58 19.21 -5.57
C HIS A 794 -38.54 17.90 -4.75
N VAL A 795 -38.04 17.98 -3.51
CA VAL A 795 -38.01 16.82 -2.61
C VAL A 795 -39.43 16.22 -2.46
N ALA A 796 -40.42 17.06 -2.22
CA ALA A 796 -41.79 16.57 -2.03
C ALA A 796 -42.35 15.85 -3.25
N LYS A 797 -42.13 16.38 -4.46
CA LYS A 797 -42.57 15.75 -5.72
C LYS A 797 -41.81 14.45 -6.01
N ALA A 798 -40.52 14.48 -5.84
CA ALA A 798 -39.65 13.31 -6.12
C ALA A 798 -39.93 12.16 -5.14
N MET A 799 -40.06 12.45 -3.84
CA MET A 799 -40.43 11.48 -2.82
C MET A 799 -41.85 10.89 -3.05
N ALA A 800 -42.82 11.73 -3.38
CA ALA A 800 -44.18 11.24 -3.67
C ALA A 800 -44.23 10.31 -4.90
N ARG A 801 -43.43 10.61 -5.93
CA ARG A 801 -43.28 9.73 -7.10
C ARG A 801 -42.60 8.41 -6.72
N ALA A 802 -41.50 8.48 -5.99
CA ALA A 802 -40.69 7.33 -5.59
C ALA A 802 -41.48 6.40 -4.61
N LEU A 803 -42.31 6.96 -3.72
CA LEU A 803 -43.07 6.23 -2.73
C LEU A 803 -44.58 6.06 -3.12
N SER A 804 -44.90 6.19 -4.40
CA SER A 804 -46.29 6.10 -4.91
C SER A 804 -46.96 4.76 -4.58
N LYS A 805 -46.21 3.66 -4.57
CA LYS A 805 -46.65 2.32 -4.16
C LYS A 805 -47.26 2.29 -2.75
N TYR A 806 -46.81 3.18 -1.87
CA TYR A 806 -47.26 3.34 -0.48
C TYR A 806 -48.28 4.46 -0.30
N ASN A 807 -48.83 5.00 -1.39
CA ASN A 807 -49.79 6.10 -1.42
C ASN A 807 -49.33 7.38 -0.72
N ILE A 808 -47.99 7.63 -0.70
CA ILE A 808 -47.41 8.86 -0.14
C ILE A 808 -47.61 10.01 -1.12
N THR A 809 -48.22 11.09 -0.67
CA THR A 809 -48.49 12.28 -1.47
C THR A 809 -47.47 13.40 -1.21
N ALA A 810 -47.25 14.29 -2.17
CA ALA A 810 -46.38 15.45 -2.01
C ALA A 810 -46.85 16.36 -0.84
N LYS A 811 -48.15 16.42 -0.55
CA LYS A 811 -48.69 17.17 0.61
C LYS A 811 -48.25 16.56 1.95
N GLN A 812 -48.27 15.23 2.08
CA GLN A 812 -47.79 14.54 3.27
C GLN A 812 -46.29 14.76 3.45
N VAL A 813 -45.49 14.63 2.38
CA VAL A 813 -44.04 14.89 2.44
C VAL A 813 -43.78 16.33 2.89
N LEU A 814 -44.42 17.32 2.28
CA LEU A 814 -44.28 18.74 2.69
C LEU A 814 -44.66 18.97 4.17
N GLY A 815 -45.68 18.23 4.67
CA GLY A 815 -46.14 18.33 6.05
C GLY A 815 -45.09 17.90 7.08
N VAL A 816 -44.24 16.95 6.75
CA VAL A 816 -43.16 16.43 7.66
C VAL A 816 -41.76 16.96 7.35
N LEU A 817 -41.56 17.56 6.20
CA LEU A 817 -40.23 17.95 5.69
C LEU A 817 -39.54 18.96 6.62
N ASN A 818 -40.28 19.95 7.16
CA ASN A 818 -39.71 20.92 8.10
C ASN A 818 -39.17 20.27 9.37
N LYS A 819 -39.77 19.18 9.84
CA LYS A 819 -39.27 18.42 10.99
C LYS A 819 -37.92 17.77 10.65
N ALA A 820 -37.78 17.21 9.45
CA ALA A 820 -36.52 16.60 8.99
C ALA A 820 -35.37 17.65 8.89
N TYR A 821 -35.68 18.82 8.32
CA TYR A 821 -34.68 19.90 8.29
C TYR A 821 -34.31 20.40 9.69
N SER A 822 -35.29 20.57 10.57
CA SER A 822 -35.00 21.00 11.95
C SER A 822 -34.19 19.99 12.71
N GLU A 823 -34.36 18.69 12.45
CA GLU A 823 -33.58 17.63 13.05
C GLU A 823 -32.17 17.62 12.55
N GLN A 824 -31.93 17.86 11.25
CA GLN A 824 -30.58 18.01 10.67
C GLN A 824 -29.83 19.19 11.31
N VAL A 825 -30.47 20.34 11.44
CA VAL A 825 -29.89 21.51 12.12
C VAL A 825 -29.62 21.20 13.59
N ARG A 826 -30.51 20.48 14.29
CA ARG A 826 -30.31 20.09 15.68
C ARG A 826 -29.10 19.20 15.83
N TYR A 827 -28.93 18.25 14.93
CA TYR A 827 -27.77 17.35 14.89
C TYR A 827 -26.46 18.15 14.77
N HIS A 828 -26.34 19.07 13.81
CA HIS A 828 -25.11 19.86 13.63
C HIS A 828 -24.80 20.70 14.88
N ARG A 829 -25.82 21.35 15.49
CA ARG A 829 -25.63 22.10 16.74
C ARG A 829 -25.18 21.22 17.91
N ASP A 830 -25.70 20.03 18.01
CA ASP A 830 -25.32 19.04 19.04
C ASP A 830 -23.85 18.63 18.86
N ILE A 831 -23.40 18.38 17.60
CA ILE A 831 -22.01 18.08 17.27
C ILE A 831 -21.06 19.25 17.62
N GLU A 832 -21.45 20.48 17.27
CA GLU A 832 -20.70 21.68 17.64
C GLU A 832 -20.60 21.88 19.16
N ALA A 833 -21.70 21.72 19.87
CA ALA A 833 -21.72 21.84 21.32
C ALA A 833 -20.83 20.80 21.99
N LYS A 834 -20.90 19.55 21.53
CA LYS A 834 -20.05 18.47 22.05
C LYS A 834 -18.56 18.71 21.80
N ALA A 835 -18.21 19.24 20.63
CA ALA A 835 -16.83 19.62 20.36
C ALA A 835 -16.32 20.70 21.32
N GLN A 836 -17.15 21.69 21.66
CA GLN A 836 -16.76 22.73 22.63
C GLN A 836 -16.56 22.16 24.05
N GLU A 837 -17.36 21.15 24.46
CA GLU A 837 -17.12 20.42 25.72
C GLU A 837 -15.78 19.69 25.71
N ILE A 838 -15.46 18.96 24.62
CA ILE A 838 -14.18 18.24 24.46
C ILE A 838 -12.99 19.22 24.47
N ILE A 839 -13.12 20.34 23.76
CA ILE A 839 -12.09 21.40 23.72
C ILE A 839 -11.83 21.95 25.12
N ALA A 840 -12.89 22.27 25.86
CA ALA A 840 -12.78 22.82 27.21
C ALA A 840 -12.13 21.83 28.18
N GLU A 841 -12.51 20.56 28.11
CA GLU A 841 -11.92 19.49 28.91
C GLU A 841 -10.45 19.27 28.58
N ALA A 842 -10.10 19.21 27.29
CA ALA A 842 -8.73 19.06 26.83
C ALA A 842 -7.83 20.20 27.31
N ARG A 843 -8.30 21.44 27.18
CA ARG A 843 -7.60 22.64 27.68
C ARG A 843 -7.41 22.62 29.21
N ALA A 844 -8.43 22.19 29.96
CA ALA A 844 -8.32 22.03 31.41
C ALA A 844 -7.30 20.96 31.83
N LYS A 845 -7.09 19.93 31.01
CA LYS A 845 -6.08 18.89 31.19
C LYS A 845 -4.71 19.23 30.58
N GLY A 846 -4.55 20.36 29.94
CA GLY A 846 -3.33 20.72 29.20
C GLY A 846 -3.03 19.81 28.00
N GLN A 847 -4.05 19.17 27.44
CA GLN A 847 -3.93 18.31 26.27
C GLN A 847 -3.98 19.13 24.98
N LYS A 848 -3.16 18.76 24.00
CA LYS A 848 -3.30 19.25 22.63
C LYS A 848 -4.47 18.58 21.94
N ILE A 849 -5.02 19.24 20.95
CA ILE A 849 -6.23 18.84 20.24
C ILE A 849 -5.88 18.56 18.78
N ILE A 850 -6.33 17.41 18.27
CA ILE A 850 -6.27 17.08 16.84
C ILE A 850 -7.66 17.24 16.23
N VAL A 851 -7.76 18.08 15.21
CA VAL A 851 -8.89 18.10 14.28
C VAL A 851 -8.63 16.99 13.26
N LEU A 852 -9.32 15.86 13.42
CA LEU A 852 -9.25 14.75 12.47
C LEU A 852 -10.18 15.06 11.31
N ALA A 853 -9.61 15.65 10.27
CA ALA A 853 -10.31 16.19 9.12
C ALA A 853 -10.52 15.14 8.04
N GLY A 854 -11.73 15.03 7.55
CA GLY A 854 -12.09 14.06 6.52
C GLY A 854 -13.45 14.35 5.90
N ARG A 855 -14.11 13.29 5.48
CA ARG A 855 -15.50 13.35 5.01
C ARG A 855 -16.41 12.66 6.02
N PRO A 856 -17.72 12.94 6.04
CA PRO A 856 -18.61 12.39 7.06
C PRO A 856 -18.52 10.88 7.26
N TYR A 857 -18.30 10.12 6.18
CA TYR A 857 -18.17 8.66 6.22
C TYR A 857 -16.80 8.15 6.73
N HIS A 858 -15.84 9.04 7.02
CA HIS A 858 -14.58 8.66 7.67
C HIS A 858 -14.72 8.39 9.18
N ILE A 859 -15.93 8.55 9.73
CA ILE A 859 -16.23 8.08 11.10
C ILE A 859 -16.57 6.58 11.16
N ASP A 860 -16.83 5.96 10.01
CA ASP A 860 -17.10 4.53 9.92
C ASP A 860 -15.95 3.71 10.51
N PRO A 861 -16.22 2.69 11.33
CA PRO A 861 -15.18 1.92 12.03
C PRO A 861 -14.21 1.22 11.09
N GLU A 862 -14.68 0.69 9.97
CA GLU A 862 -13.82 0.00 8.99
C GLU A 862 -13.03 0.97 8.13
N ILE A 863 -13.60 2.12 7.75
CA ILE A 863 -12.92 3.16 6.98
C ILE A 863 -11.88 3.88 7.84
N ASN A 864 -12.23 4.18 9.10
CA ASN A 864 -11.34 4.88 10.03
C ASN A 864 -10.17 4.02 10.53
N HIS A 865 -10.29 2.69 10.49
CA HIS A 865 -9.30 1.73 10.98
C HIS A 865 -8.87 1.91 12.46
N GLY A 866 -9.59 2.75 13.24
CA GLY A 866 -9.23 3.08 14.63
C GLY A 866 -8.16 4.17 14.76
N ILE A 867 -7.90 4.95 13.71
CA ILE A 867 -6.94 6.08 13.74
C ILE A 867 -7.28 7.07 14.87
N HIS A 868 -8.55 7.38 15.08
CA HIS A 868 -8.99 8.24 16.18
C HIS A 868 -8.59 7.70 17.57
N LYS A 869 -8.60 6.37 17.77
CA LYS A 869 -8.15 5.73 19.02
C LYS A 869 -6.64 5.81 19.15
N LEU A 870 -5.93 5.62 18.04
CA LEU A 870 -4.47 5.76 18.01
C LEU A 870 -4.05 7.19 18.38
N ILE A 871 -4.70 8.22 17.81
CA ILE A 871 -4.44 9.63 18.17
C ILE A 871 -4.68 9.86 19.67
N ALA A 872 -5.81 9.37 20.20
CA ALA A 872 -6.11 9.50 21.62
C ALA A 872 -5.11 8.75 22.51
N SER A 873 -4.54 7.61 22.07
CA SER A 873 -3.51 6.87 22.82
C SER A 873 -2.18 7.61 22.91
N LEU A 874 -1.94 8.57 22.02
CA LEU A 874 -0.79 9.47 22.05
C LEU A 874 -1.01 10.71 22.94
N GLY A 875 -2.13 10.79 23.65
CA GLY A 875 -2.44 11.86 24.60
C GLY A 875 -3.19 13.05 24.01
N PHE A 876 -3.62 12.99 22.75
CA PHE A 876 -4.38 14.07 22.10
C PHE A 876 -5.89 13.90 22.33
N ALA A 877 -6.61 15.02 22.45
CA ALA A 877 -8.06 15.04 22.28
C ALA A 877 -8.40 15.06 20.79
N VAL A 878 -9.54 14.46 20.40
CA VAL A 878 -9.95 14.31 18.99
C VAL A 878 -11.30 14.93 18.74
N ILE A 879 -11.36 15.87 17.80
CA ILE A 879 -12.59 16.47 17.25
C ILE A 879 -12.61 16.32 15.72
N THR A 880 -13.73 16.67 15.08
CA THR A 880 -13.89 16.53 13.61
C THR A 880 -13.99 17.88 12.90
N GLU A 881 -13.73 17.91 11.60
CA GLU A 881 -13.75 19.10 10.76
C GLU A 881 -15.10 19.84 10.80
N ASP A 882 -16.21 19.10 10.71
CA ASP A 882 -17.58 19.67 10.69
C ASP A 882 -17.98 20.30 12.03
N SER A 883 -17.34 19.90 13.12
CA SER A 883 -17.61 20.43 14.46
C SER A 883 -17.03 21.84 14.68
N VAL A 884 -16.13 22.30 13.81
CA VAL A 884 -15.47 23.59 13.91
C VAL A 884 -15.55 24.44 12.64
N ALA A 885 -15.81 23.84 11.48
CA ALA A 885 -15.82 24.51 10.19
C ALA A 885 -16.75 25.73 10.09
N MET A 886 -17.88 25.72 10.80
CA MET A 886 -18.85 26.83 10.80
C MET A 886 -18.47 27.98 11.75
N LYS A 887 -17.31 27.90 12.41
CA LYS A 887 -16.82 28.95 13.33
C LYS A 887 -15.99 30.02 12.65
N VAL A 888 -15.53 29.75 11.44
CA VAL A 888 -14.68 30.63 10.64
C VAL A 888 -15.20 30.73 9.21
N ASP A 889 -14.88 31.82 8.54
CA ASP A 889 -15.17 32.00 7.12
C ASP A 889 -14.18 31.19 6.27
N THR A 890 -14.55 30.94 5.01
CA THR A 890 -13.66 30.26 4.06
C THR A 890 -12.44 31.14 3.75
N PRO A 891 -11.21 30.62 3.91
CA PRO A 891 -10.01 31.38 3.55
C PRO A 891 -9.92 31.60 2.03
N ALA A 892 -8.99 32.46 1.60
CA ALA A 892 -8.67 32.60 0.18
C ALA A 892 -8.10 31.28 -0.36
N LEU A 893 -8.59 30.83 -1.52
CA LEU A 893 -8.19 29.58 -2.16
C LEU A 893 -7.70 29.84 -3.57
N ASP A 894 -6.72 29.06 -4.02
CA ASP A 894 -6.23 29.09 -5.40
C ASP A 894 -7.14 28.29 -6.36
N VAL A 895 -8.14 27.59 -5.84
CA VAL A 895 -9.05 26.74 -6.60
C VAL A 895 -10.51 27.13 -6.37
N LEU A 896 -11.38 26.78 -7.29
CA LEU A 896 -12.83 26.95 -7.15
C LEU A 896 -13.36 26.04 -6.02
N ASN A 897 -13.99 26.64 -5.01
CA ASN A 897 -14.57 25.95 -3.86
C ASN A 897 -15.97 25.45 -4.16
N GLN A 898 -16.10 24.29 -4.77
CA GLN A 898 -17.39 23.79 -5.28
C GLN A 898 -17.93 22.52 -4.61
N TRP A 899 -17.21 21.98 -3.61
CA TRP A 899 -17.55 20.69 -2.99
C TRP A 899 -17.87 20.89 -1.51
N THR A 900 -19.07 20.60 -1.06
CA THR A 900 -19.52 20.87 0.32
C THR A 900 -18.58 20.26 1.37
N TYR A 901 -18.26 18.97 1.27
CA TYR A 901 -17.41 18.33 2.29
C TYR A 901 -15.96 18.82 2.27
N HIS A 902 -15.45 19.21 1.11
CA HIS A 902 -14.08 19.72 0.99
C HIS A 902 -13.97 21.18 1.47
N SER A 903 -15.01 21.97 1.26
CA SER A 903 -15.12 23.32 1.84
C SER A 903 -15.00 23.32 3.38
N ARG A 904 -15.54 22.30 4.04
CA ARG A 904 -15.39 22.13 5.50
C ARG A 904 -13.93 21.92 5.90
N LEU A 905 -13.10 21.24 5.06
CA LEU A 905 -11.69 20.99 5.34
C LEU A 905 -10.87 22.27 5.30
N TYR A 906 -11.12 23.17 4.35
CA TYR A 906 -10.45 24.46 4.24
C TYR A 906 -10.73 25.33 5.47
N ARG A 907 -12.00 25.41 5.87
CA ARG A 907 -12.42 26.14 7.07
C ARG A 907 -11.87 25.53 8.36
N ALA A 908 -11.83 24.21 8.45
CA ALA A 908 -11.23 23.54 9.61
C ALA A 908 -9.71 23.82 9.71
N ALA A 909 -9.01 23.91 8.57
CA ALA A 909 -7.60 24.31 8.54
C ALA A 909 -7.41 25.76 9.04
N GLU A 910 -8.25 26.68 8.59
CA GLU A 910 -8.24 28.08 9.07
C GLU A 910 -8.52 28.15 10.58
N TYR A 911 -9.53 27.43 11.07
CA TYR A 911 -9.82 27.37 12.51
C TYR A 911 -8.62 26.86 13.34
N VAL A 912 -7.90 25.86 12.83
CA VAL A 912 -6.67 25.34 13.47
C VAL A 912 -5.57 26.41 13.47
N CYS A 913 -5.48 27.22 12.43
CA CYS A 913 -4.50 28.30 12.37
C CYS A 913 -4.74 29.38 13.43
N GLU A 914 -5.99 29.60 13.80
CA GLU A 914 -6.38 30.56 14.86
C GLU A 914 -6.18 30.05 16.29
N ASN A 915 -5.86 28.74 16.46
CA ASN A 915 -5.75 28.06 17.76
C ASN A 915 -4.41 27.36 17.92
N ASP A 916 -3.53 27.88 18.80
CA ASP A 916 -2.16 27.37 18.98
C ASP A 916 -2.11 25.94 19.53
N ASP A 917 -3.06 25.55 20.35
CA ASP A 917 -3.18 24.23 20.99
C ASP A 917 -3.76 23.15 20.05
N MET A 918 -4.06 23.52 18.79
CA MET A 918 -4.67 22.61 17.81
C MET A 918 -3.74 22.29 16.64
N GLN A 919 -3.90 21.06 16.11
CA GLN A 919 -3.27 20.60 14.88
C GLN A 919 -4.31 19.90 14.01
N LEU A 920 -4.08 19.86 12.69
CA LEU A 920 -4.94 19.16 11.75
C LEU A 920 -4.26 17.90 11.23
N VAL A 921 -5.00 16.79 11.26
CA VAL A 921 -4.63 15.53 10.61
C VAL A 921 -5.69 15.20 9.57
N GLN A 922 -5.30 15.17 8.29
CA GLN A 922 -6.24 14.91 7.19
C GLN A 922 -6.26 13.45 6.78
N LEU A 923 -7.47 12.87 6.75
CA LEU A 923 -7.73 11.54 6.19
C LEU A 923 -8.02 11.65 4.69
N VAL A 924 -7.30 10.90 3.88
CA VAL A 924 -7.41 10.95 2.42
C VAL A 924 -7.52 9.56 1.82
N SER A 925 -8.27 9.42 0.73
CA SER A 925 -8.36 8.18 -0.04
C SER A 925 -7.37 8.19 -1.20
N PHE A 926 -6.66 7.08 -1.39
CA PHE A 926 -5.79 6.88 -2.55
C PHE A 926 -6.63 6.87 -3.85
N GLY A 927 -6.17 7.57 -4.86
CA GLY A 927 -6.87 7.66 -6.14
C GLY A 927 -8.07 8.63 -6.16
N CYS A 928 -8.40 9.29 -5.04
CA CYS A 928 -9.41 10.34 -5.03
C CYS A 928 -8.86 11.63 -5.68
N GLY A 929 -9.32 11.97 -6.89
CA GLY A 929 -8.88 13.18 -7.60
C GLY A 929 -9.20 14.48 -6.86
N ILE A 930 -10.29 14.52 -6.10
CA ILE A 930 -10.66 15.70 -5.30
C ILE A 930 -9.73 15.85 -4.11
N ASP A 931 -9.34 14.75 -3.44
CA ASP A 931 -8.35 14.81 -2.36
C ASP A 931 -6.99 15.32 -2.85
N ALA A 932 -6.60 14.98 -4.08
CA ALA A 932 -5.34 15.46 -4.66
C ALA A 932 -5.26 16.99 -4.72
N VAL A 933 -6.38 17.66 -5.00
CA VAL A 933 -6.49 19.13 -4.97
C VAL A 933 -6.62 19.66 -3.54
N THR A 934 -7.52 19.06 -2.76
CA THR A 934 -7.83 19.53 -1.40
C THR A 934 -6.64 19.45 -0.45
N THR A 935 -5.79 18.43 -0.60
CA THR A 935 -4.60 18.28 0.25
C THR A 935 -3.57 19.37 0.01
N ASP A 936 -3.42 19.84 -1.21
CA ASP A 936 -2.48 20.93 -1.53
C ASP A 936 -2.97 22.26 -0.96
N GLU A 937 -4.29 22.56 -1.05
CA GLU A 937 -4.90 23.76 -0.46
C GLU A 937 -4.83 23.75 1.07
N VAL A 938 -5.24 22.64 1.71
CA VAL A 938 -5.17 22.52 3.18
C VAL A 938 -3.73 22.66 3.67
N ARG A 939 -2.77 22.11 2.95
CA ARG A 939 -1.35 22.27 3.27
C ARG A 939 -0.92 23.74 3.17
N ALA A 940 -1.28 24.42 2.08
CA ALA A 940 -0.91 25.82 1.87
C ALA A 940 -1.45 26.69 3.01
N ILE A 941 -2.73 26.54 3.39
CA ILE A 941 -3.35 27.28 4.51
C ILE A 941 -2.57 27.06 5.82
N LEU A 942 -2.22 25.80 6.14
CA LEU A 942 -1.53 25.48 7.39
C LEU A 942 -0.07 25.96 7.40
N GLU A 943 0.67 25.71 6.31
CA GLU A 943 2.10 26.07 6.22
C GLU A 943 2.31 27.58 6.20
N GLU A 944 1.42 28.37 5.60
CA GLU A 944 1.46 29.84 5.63
C GLU A 944 1.44 30.40 7.07
N LYS A 945 0.71 29.72 7.97
CA LYS A 945 0.60 30.11 9.39
C LYS A 945 1.58 29.34 10.29
N GLY A 946 2.55 28.60 9.70
CA GLY A 946 3.57 27.85 10.44
C GLY A 946 3.07 26.61 11.18
N LYS A 947 1.87 26.10 10.83
CA LYS A 947 1.35 24.83 11.35
C LYS A 947 1.92 23.64 10.55
N LEU A 948 2.03 22.49 11.20
CA LEU A 948 2.45 21.27 10.53
C LEU A 948 1.28 20.63 9.80
N TYR A 949 1.49 20.19 8.55
CA TYR A 949 0.52 19.42 7.81
C TYR A 949 0.78 17.92 7.95
N THR A 950 -0.22 17.17 8.40
CA THR A 950 -0.13 15.70 8.51
C THR A 950 -1.26 15.04 7.75
N GLN A 951 -0.89 14.21 6.77
CA GLN A 951 -1.82 13.46 5.91
C GLN A 951 -1.74 11.97 6.24
N LEU A 952 -2.90 11.33 6.45
CA LEU A 952 -3.03 9.88 6.61
C LEU A 952 -3.87 9.30 5.49
N LYS A 953 -3.31 8.33 4.77
CA LYS A 953 -4.06 7.59 3.75
C LYS A 953 -4.89 6.52 4.40
N ILE A 954 -6.17 6.50 4.06
CA ILE A 954 -7.14 5.50 4.47
C ILE A 954 -7.68 4.80 3.23
N ASP A 955 -7.45 3.53 3.12
CA ASP A 955 -7.97 2.68 2.05
C ASP A 955 -8.35 1.32 2.64
N GLU A 956 -8.14 0.24 1.92
CA GLU A 956 -8.34 -1.14 2.39
C GLU A 956 -7.26 -1.60 3.39
N ILE A 957 -6.48 -0.66 3.93
CA ILE A 957 -5.34 -0.90 4.81
C ILE A 957 -5.83 -1.38 6.17
N THR A 958 -5.10 -2.31 6.76
CA THR A 958 -5.37 -2.84 8.09
C THR A 958 -4.25 -2.62 9.08
N ASN A 959 -3.08 -2.19 8.61
CA ASN A 959 -1.93 -1.94 9.45
C ASN A 959 -1.76 -0.45 9.73
N LEU A 960 -1.87 -0.09 11.00
CA LEU A 960 -1.70 1.28 11.48
C LEU A 960 -0.23 1.69 11.69
N GLY A 961 0.75 0.87 11.31
CA GLY A 961 2.17 1.14 11.56
C GLY A 961 2.62 2.48 10.97
N ALA A 962 2.33 2.71 9.69
CA ALA A 962 2.66 3.97 9.02
C ALA A 962 1.94 5.18 9.65
N ALA A 963 0.64 5.03 9.96
CA ALA A 963 -0.13 6.07 10.65
C ALA A 963 0.47 6.38 12.04
N LYS A 964 0.86 5.34 12.81
CA LYS A 964 1.50 5.48 14.12
C LYS A 964 2.82 6.26 14.03
N ILE A 965 3.66 5.94 13.03
CA ILE A 965 4.94 6.65 12.82
C ILE A 965 4.68 8.12 12.51
N ARG A 966 3.76 8.44 11.60
CA ARG A 966 3.42 9.82 11.24
C ARG A 966 2.89 10.62 12.43
N LEU A 967 1.98 10.04 13.20
CA LEU A 967 1.41 10.69 14.39
C LEU A 967 2.44 10.88 15.49
N ARG A 968 3.34 9.91 15.72
CA ARG A 968 4.46 10.06 16.67
C ARG A 968 5.47 11.10 16.19
N SER A 969 5.73 11.17 14.87
CA SER A 969 6.59 12.22 14.29
C SER A 969 5.97 13.61 14.48
N LEU A 970 4.65 13.75 14.30
CA LEU A 970 3.94 14.99 14.60
C LEU A 970 4.08 15.36 16.09
N ALA A 971 3.83 14.41 17.00
CA ALA A 971 3.96 14.64 18.44
C ALA A 971 5.37 15.10 18.82
N ALA A 972 6.40 14.41 18.31
CA ALA A 972 7.80 14.77 18.57
C ALA A 972 8.17 16.15 18.02
N ALA A 973 7.73 16.48 16.79
CA ALA A 973 7.98 17.81 16.21
C ALA A 973 7.29 18.93 17.00
N LEU A 974 6.11 18.69 17.56
CA LEU A 974 5.42 19.63 18.44
C LEU A 974 6.17 19.83 19.77
N GLU A 975 6.68 18.77 20.37
CA GLU A 975 7.50 18.84 21.58
C GLU A 975 8.80 19.63 21.33
N GLU A 976 9.49 19.39 20.21
CA GLU A 976 10.70 20.13 19.83
C GLU A 976 10.44 21.62 19.60
N LYS A 977 9.35 21.96 18.90
CA LYS A 977 8.94 23.37 18.69
C LYS A 977 8.68 24.10 20.02
N GLU A 978 8.01 23.44 20.98
CA GLU A 978 7.75 24.01 22.30
C GLU A 978 9.03 24.16 23.12
N ALA A 979 9.92 23.17 23.08
CA ALA A 979 11.21 23.24 23.77
C ALA A 979 12.07 24.40 23.24
N SER A 980 12.11 24.60 21.92
CA SER A 980 12.84 25.69 21.28
C SER A 980 12.26 27.07 21.64
N ALA A 981 10.92 27.23 21.56
CA ALA A 981 10.24 28.47 21.92
C ALA A 981 10.42 28.82 23.41
N ASN A 982 10.43 27.82 24.29
CA ASN A 982 10.69 28.02 25.71
C ASN A 982 12.15 28.41 25.99
N ALA A 983 13.11 27.87 25.24
CA ALA A 983 14.52 28.23 25.32
C ALA A 983 14.76 29.69 24.87
N GLU A 984 14.15 30.13 23.76
CA GLU A 984 14.21 31.50 23.28
C GLU A 984 13.62 32.49 24.29
N LYS A 985 12.43 32.17 24.84
CA LYS A 985 11.80 33.01 25.89
C LYS A 985 12.64 33.11 27.17
N LYS A 986 13.43 32.08 27.49
CA LYS A 986 14.34 32.08 28.63
C LYS A 986 15.57 32.95 28.35
N MET A 987 16.14 32.86 27.16
CA MET A 987 17.27 33.70 26.73
C MET A 987 16.88 35.19 26.67
N ASP A 988 15.70 35.49 26.15
CA ASP A 988 15.19 36.89 26.13
C ASP A 988 14.96 37.43 27.55
N LYS A 989 14.50 36.58 28.50
CA LYS A 989 14.35 36.98 29.91
C LYS A 989 15.68 37.14 30.65
N GLU A 990 16.72 36.44 30.25
CA GLU A 990 18.07 36.54 30.82
C GLU A 990 18.85 37.69 30.16
N ALA A 991 18.41 38.15 28.96
CA ALA A 991 18.98 39.30 28.27
C ALA A 991 18.33 40.67 28.64
N MET A 992 17.14 40.66 29.27
CA MET A 992 16.47 41.80 29.88
C MET A 992 16.86 41.96 31.35
#